data_b03b83eaa0afa520ac77a3def74f457f
#
_entry.id   b03b83eaa0afa520ac77a3def74f457f
#
_cell.length_a   1.000
_cell.length_b   1.000
_cell.length_c   1.000
_cell.angle_alpha   90.00
_cell.angle_beta   90.00
_cell.angle_gamma   90.00
#
_symmetry.space_group_name_H-M   'P 1'
#
loop_
_entity.id
_entity.type
_entity.pdbx_description
1 polymer ?
#
loop_
_entity_poly.entity_id
_entity_poly.type
_entity_poly.pdbx_seq_one_letter_code
_entity_poly.pdbx_strand_id
1 'polypeptide(L)'
;MHSSPLRPASSSVTQTSILTKGRKVRFRLAAFLLCLAGVMSVGLAQQQKKVAPGAPVTVTDNGANWVLDNGYLTATINKRTGDMGSLKVHGLETQGFVSGHHAGYWEQNPSGAARLESKLTIDPATNRGERAEVSVKGWSDGKSVNGGGAGGGRAGGLAMDVELRYTMERGGHGIYTYAIFTHEPTYGPAQIAESRYGMKLNGGLFDWLSVDAARNGKMATGADWDKGVTLNVNDARRLTTGAKAAQVEYKYDYSAGMFDTPAYGWSSTKQHVGLYLINPTVEYLSDGPYHFELTGHLDEGAGGDPCLLVYWRAAHYGGSQMSIAANEDWNKVVGPILIYVNSGATPDAMFADAKRQAKVEAAKWPYAWVGGADYPKAGERATVSGQLLLRDPQAPAATLPNLLVGLAYPDQTPVAGAPDGVDPLTTWQGDAKDYQFWTRGTADGRFSIPNVRAGTYELHAVADGVLGEFAKADVTVGAGGKVDLGKLVWKPVRYGKQLWQIGIPNRTAAEFLHGGDHWHWGEYVEYAKLFPNDVNFTIGKSDFRKDWFIYQVPHDEDPHDMTGKGQGRATPWTVNFTLAKAPAPGERGVLRLAISGVGTPTIGVQVNGSDAGTVTGLVSNATIYRDGVEGSWIEKDVDFDASLMHAGKNTLTLTIPAGPITNGVAYDVVRLELAPAQQATPK
;
A
#
# COMPACT_ATOMS: atom_id res chain seq x y z
N MET A 1 16.17 -53.12 -12.75
CA MET A 1 17.58 -53.19 -12.32
C MET A 1 17.79 -51.98 -11.44
N HIS A 2 17.75 -52.20 -10.19
CA HIS A 2 18.69 -51.96 -9.08
C HIS A 2 19.46 -50.65 -9.20
N SER A 3 19.45 -49.73 -8.25
CA SER A 3 19.64 -49.88 -6.80
C SER A 3 19.31 -48.56 -6.08
N SER A 4 18.83 -48.70 -4.87
CA SER A 4 18.54 -47.68 -3.83
C SER A 4 19.79 -47.34 -3.01
N PRO A 5 19.72 -46.65 -1.85
CA PRO A 5 20.19 -45.29 -1.58
C PRO A 5 21.30 -45.22 -0.51
N LEU A 6 21.89 -44.07 -0.29
CA LEU A 6 22.79 -43.82 0.85
C LEU A 6 22.28 -42.70 1.75
N ARG A 7 22.14 -43.03 3.03
CA ARG A 7 21.86 -42.10 4.14
C ARG A 7 23.18 -41.45 4.63
N PRO A 8 23.13 -40.26 5.19
CA PRO A 8 24.26 -39.67 5.89
C PRO A 8 24.32 -40.09 7.39
N ALA A 9 25.50 -40.17 7.89
CA ALA A 9 25.85 -40.56 9.25
C ALA A 9 25.76 -39.36 10.22
N SER A 10 25.26 -39.66 11.41
CA SER A 10 25.29 -38.82 12.60
C SER A 10 26.64 -38.84 13.27
N SER A 11 27.21 -37.74 13.70
CA SER A 11 28.29 -37.68 14.67
C SER A 11 27.87 -36.87 15.90
N SER A 12 27.75 -37.60 17.00
CA SER A 12 27.62 -37.11 18.35
C SER A 12 28.97 -36.60 18.86
N VAL A 13 29.01 -35.45 19.52
CA VAL A 13 30.13 -35.02 20.35
C VAL A 13 29.68 -34.83 21.78
N THR A 14 30.34 -35.57 22.62
CA THR A 14 30.17 -35.74 24.07
C THR A 14 30.70 -34.52 24.84
N GLN A 15 29.93 -34.06 25.82
CA GLN A 15 30.39 -33.13 26.87
C GLN A 15 31.34 -33.86 27.82
N THR A 16 32.43 -33.21 28.17
CA THR A 16 33.24 -33.60 29.34
C THR A 16 33.43 -32.36 30.23
N SER A 17 32.87 -32.46 31.41
CA SER A 17 33.09 -31.53 32.52
C SER A 17 34.37 -31.80 33.26
N ILE A 18 35.17 -30.78 33.57
CA ILE A 18 36.21 -30.87 34.63
C ILE A 18 36.07 -29.67 35.57
N LEU A 19 35.72 -30.00 36.81
CA LEU A 19 35.82 -29.17 38.02
C LEU A 19 37.27 -29.20 38.53
N THR A 20 37.86 -28.06 38.85
CA THR A 20 38.87 -27.99 39.91
C THR A 20 38.87 -26.65 40.65
N LYS A 21 38.92 -26.81 41.93
CA LYS A 21 38.90 -25.94 43.08
C LYS A 21 39.94 -24.80 43.12
N GLY A 22 39.53 -23.72 43.61
CA GLY A 22 39.91 -22.69 44.51
C GLY A 22 41.32 -22.42 44.94
N ARG A 23 41.61 -21.10 45.08
CA ARG A 23 42.39 -20.56 46.22
C ARG A 23 42.15 -19.04 46.35
N LYS A 24 41.70 -18.66 47.55
CA LYS A 24 41.66 -17.28 48.04
C LYS A 24 43.07 -16.81 48.38
N VAL A 25 43.45 -15.62 47.98
CA VAL A 25 44.49 -14.86 48.69
C VAL A 25 43.99 -13.40 48.80
N ARG A 26 43.84 -12.95 50.04
CA ARG A 26 43.70 -11.56 50.47
C ARG A 26 45.08 -10.95 50.53
N PHE A 27 45.25 -9.63 50.16
CA PHE A 27 45.93 -8.62 50.96
C PHE A 27 45.99 -7.25 50.28
N ARG A 28 45.48 -6.29 50.83
CA ARG A 28 45.78 -5.02 51.50
C ARG A 28 45.73 -3.74 50.63
N LEU A 29 44.96 -2.82 51.24
CA LEU A 29 44.91 -1.39 50.97
C LEU A 29 46.31 -0.72 50.96
N ALA A 30 46.46 0.25 50.05
CA ALA A 30 47.17 1.50 50.35
C ALA A 30 46.55 2.61 49.49
N ALA A 31 46.04 3.64 50.13
CA ALA A 31 45.70 4.89 49.57
C ALA A 31 46.99 5.68 49.27
N PHE A 32 47.06 6.45 48.17
CA PHE A 32 47.54 7.84 48.21
C PHE A 32 47.55 8.50 46.82
N LEU A 33 47.05 9.74 46.83
CA LEU A 33 47.33 10.88 46.02
C LEU A 33 46.71 11.06 44.62
N LEU A 34 45.89 12.13 44.58
CA LEU A 34 45.49 12.91 43.42
C LEU A 34 46.69 13.19 42.48
N CYS A 35 46.49 12.93 41.21
CA CYS A 35 47.05 13.71 40.13
C CYS A 35 45.95 13.92 39.09
N LEU A 36 45.55 15.16 38.90
CA LEU A 36 44.80 15.61 37.74
C LEU A 36 45.60 15.24 36.49
N ALA A 37 45.09 14.29 35.73
CA ALA A 37 45.45 14.11 34.34
C ALA A 37 44.15 14.19 33.55
N GLY A 38 43.98 15.31 32.87
CA GLY A 38 42.89 15.51 31.95
C GLY A 38 42.95 14.43 30.88
N VAL A 39 41.95 13.53 30.88
CA VAL A 39 41.70 12.65 29.73
C VAL A 39 41.15 13.57 28.64
N MET A 40 41.99 14.02 27.74
CA MET A 40 41.54 14.46 26.42
C MET A 40 40.88 13.25 25.77
N SER A 41 39.57 13.23 25.78
CA SER A 41 38.78 12.47 24.85
C SER A 41 39.07 13.05 23.47
N VAL A 42 40.01 12.48 22.75
CA VAL A 42 40.14 12.66 21.32
C VAL A 42 38.90 12.04 20.70
N GLY A 43 37.85 12.84 20.60
CA GLY A 43 36.74 12.58 19.73
C GLY A 43 37.30 12.48 18.32
N LEU A 44 37.39 11.28 17.77
CA LEU A 44 37.49 11.07 16.35
C LEU A 44 36.20 11.63 15.73
N ALA A 45 36.15 12.93 15.57
CA ALA A 45 35.33 13.58 14.60
C ALA A 45 35.80 12.99 13.26
N GLN A 46 35.10 11.98 12.73
CA GLN A 46 35.17 11.69 11.32
C GLN A 46 34.90 13.03 10.63
N GLN A 47 35.97 13.67 10.11
CA GLN A 47 35.81 14.71 9.13
C GLN A 47 35.03 14.09 7.99
N GLN A 48 33.71 14.33 7.95
CA GLN A 48 32.96 14.19 6.72
C GLN A 48 33.76 14.95 5.67
N LYS A 49 34.40 14.23 4.75
CA LYS A 49 34.95 14.79 3.54
C LYS A 49 33.87 15.72 3.02
N LYS A 50 34.10 17.06 3.05
CA LYS A 50 33.24 18.00 2.33
C LYS A 50 33.25 17.51 0.90
N VAL A 51 32.16 16.89 0.48
CA VAL A 51 31.89 16.58 -0.94
C VAL A 51 32.00 17.95 -1.62
N ALA A 52 32.85 18.07 -2.64
CA ALA A 52 32.93 19.29 -3.40
C ALA A 52 31.52 19.67 -3.86
N PRO A 53 31.08 20.92 -3.73
CA PRO A 53 29.75 21.29 -4.17
C PRO A 53 29.63 20.90 -5.64
N GLY A 54 28.55 20.17 -5.98
CA GLY A 54 28.24 19.78 -7.36
C GLY A 54 28.14 21.01 -8.26
N ALA A 55 28.07 20.81 -9.57
CA ALA A 55 27.85 21.90 -10.50
C ALA A 55 26.57 22.68 -10.13
N PRO A 56 26.54 24.01 -10.29
CA PRO A 56 25.33 24.78 -10.14
C PRO A 56 24.21 24.24 -11.03
N VAL A 57 22.98 24.27 -10.55
CA VAL A 57 21.83 23.97 -11.40
C VAL A 57 21.70 25.07 -12.43
N THR A 58 21.52 24.68 -13.68
CA THR A 58 21.19 25.58 -14.80
C THR A 58 19.82 25.21 -15.38
N VAL A 59 19.16 26.21 -15.96
CA VAL A 59 17.91 25.99 -16.72
C VAL A 59 18.06 26.66 -18.08
N THR A 60 17.80 25.90 -19.12
CA THR A 60 17.78 26.39 -20.50
C THR A 60 16.36 26.29 -21.05
N ASP A 61 15.89 27.41 -21.61
CA ASP A 61 14.64 27.46 -22.36
C ASP A 61 14.99 27.23 -23.86
N ASN A 62 14.54 26.11 -24.42
CA ASN A 62 14.71 25.83 -25.85
C ASN A 62 13.43 26.05 -26.68
N GLY A 63 12.47 26.81 -26.15
CA GLY A 63 11.19 27.12 -26.77
C GLY A 63 10.12 26.06 -26.45
N ALA A 64 10.31 24.80 -26.83
CA ALA A 64 9.36 23.71 -26.59
C ALA A 64 9.50 23.08 -25.22
N ASN A 65 10.71 23.12 -24.65
CA ASN A 65 11.03 22.41 -23.39
C ASN A 65 11.86 23.29 -22.45
N TRP A 66 11.79 22.97 -21.17
CA TRP A 66 12.80 23.32 -20.19
C TRP A 66 13.85 22.23 -20.11
N VAL A 67 15.13 22.59 -20.03
CA VAL A 67 16.22 21.66 -19.75
C VAL A 67 16.88 22.07 -18.45
N LEU A 68 16.80 21.23 -17.43
CA LEU A 68 17.44 21.40 -16.12
C LEU A 68 18.67 20.52 -16.09
N ASP A 69 19.80 21.08 -15.60
CA ASP A 69 21.07 20.36 -15.53
C ASP A 69 21.82 20.75 -14.25
N ASN A 70 22.37 19.77 -13.52
CA ASN A 70 23.21 19.99 -12.33
C ASN A 70 24.60 19.33 -12.45
N GLY A 71 24.99 18.97 -13.68
CA GLY A 71 26.26 18.30 -13.96
C GLY A 71 26.27 16.79 -13.69
N TYR A 72 25.27 16.26 -12.96
CA TYR A 72 25.05 14.83 -12.73
C TYR A 72 23.84 14.33 -13.52
N LEU A 73 22.74 15.07 -13.48
CA LEU A 73 21.50 14.78 -14.21
C LEU A 73 21.18 15.92 -15.18
N THR A 74 20.64 15.54 -16.32
CA THR A 74 19.99 16.45 -17.27
C THR A 74 18.56 15.98 -17.51
N ALA A 75 17.57 16.81 -17.19
CA ALA A 75 16.16 16.52 -17.38
C ALA A 75 15.53 17.47 -18.40
N THR A 76 14.68 16.95 -19.28
CA THR A 76 13.96 17.73 -20.30
C THR A 76 12.47 17.66 -20.06
N ILE A 77 11.82 18.80 -19.79
CA ILE A 77 10.40 18.92 -19.45
C ILE A 77 9.65 19.63 -20.57
N ASN A 78 8.61 18.99 -21.09
CA ASN A 78 7.78 19.54 -22.16
C ASN A 78 6.88 20.68 -21.60
N LYS A 79 6.91 21.85 -22.24
CA LYS A 79 6.16 23.03 -21.78
C LYS A 79 4.66 23.00 -22.05
N ARG A 80 4.17 22.02 -22.83
CA ARG A 80 2.75 21.89 -23.15
C ARG A 80 2.05 20.81 -22.32
N THR A 81 2.75 19.71 -22.05
CA THR A 81 2.16 18.57 -21.36
C THR A 81 2.68 18.44 -19.92
N GLY A 82 3.84 19.05 -19.61
CA GLY A 82 4.52 18.84 -18.35
C GLY A 82 5.22 17.48 -18.25
N ASP A 83 5.27 16.70 -19.33
CA ASP A 83 5.95 15.40 -19.34
C ASP A 83 7.48 15.59 -19.27
N MET A 84 8.13 14.71 -18.55
CA MET A 84 9.59 14.61 -18.53
C MET A 84 10.05 13.69 -19.68
N GLY A 85 10.30 14.27 -20.85
CA GLY A 85 10.62 13.54 -22.08
C GLY A 85 12.03 12.93 -22.11
N SER A 86 12.91 13.31 -21.20
CA SER A 86 14.28 12.78 -21.08
C SER A 86 14.81 12.97 -19.67
N LEU A 87 15.51 11.97 -19.16
CA LEU A 87 16.30 12.04 -17.94
C LEU A 87 17.63 11.32 -18.18
N LYS A 88 18.72 12.08 -18.25
CA LYS A 88 20.07 11.53 -18.49
C LYS A 88 20.91 11.60 -17.24
N VAL A 89 21.63 10.52 -16.95
CA VAL A 89 22.69 10.47 -15.95
C VAL A 89 24.04 10.41 -16.65
N HIS A 90 24.89 11.43 -16.49
CA HIS A 90 26.15 11.55 -17.23
C HIS A 90 26.00 11.31 -18.73
N GLY A 91 24.90 11.78 -19.33
CA GLY A 91 24.61 11.62 -20.75
C GLY A 91 23.92 10.31 -21.14
N LEU A 92 23.83 9.33 -20.22
CA LEU A 92 23.13 8.06 -20.46
C LEU A 92 21.62 8.26 -20.29
N GLU A 93 20.81 8.02 -21.33
CA GLU A 93 19.35 8.16 -21.30
C GLU A 93 18.70 7.02 -20.51
N THR A 94 17.91 7.39 -19.50
CA THR A 94 17.20 6.46 -18.65
C THR A 94 15.75 6.19 -19.08
N GLN A 95 15.19 7.03 -19.96
CA GLN A 95 13.80 6.94 -20.39
C GLN A 95 13.62 5.98 -21.56
N GLY A 96 12.47 5.29 -21.60
CA GLY A 96 12.02 4.41 -22.67
C GLY A 96 11.05 5.13 -23.60
N PHE A 97 11.05 4.73 -24.87
CA PHE A 97 10.25 5.36 -25.92
C PHE A 97 9.55 4.34 -26.83
N VAL A 98 9.51 3.08 -26.41
CA VAL A 98 8.99 2.00 -27.26
C VAL A 98 7.49 1.80 -27.04
N SER A 99 7.02 1.95 -25.81
CA SER A 99 5.61 1.80 -25.47
C SER A 99 4.83 3.13 -25.49
N GLY A 100 3.50 3.05 -25.59
CA GLY A 100 2.59 4.13 -25.99
C GLY A 100 2.63 5.44 -25.19
N HIS A 101 2.87 5.43 -23.89
CA HIS A 101 3.17 6.64 -23.12
C HIS A 101 4.69 6.80 -23.02
N HIS A 102 5.19 7.99 -23.33
CA HIS A 102 6.61 8.24 -23.38
C HIS A 102 7.13 8.81 -22.07
N ALA A 103 8.22 8.23 -21.55
CA ALA A 103 9.02 8.77 -20.47
C ALA A 103 8.27 8.99 -19.15
N GLY A 104 8.49 10.11 -18.45
CA GLY A 104 7.81 10.45 -17.19
C GLY A 104 6.59 11.33 -17.42
N TYR A 105 5.44 10.94 -16.89
CA TYR A 105 4.18 11.66 -17.08
C TYR A 105 3.28 11.63 -15.85
N TRP A 106 2.45 12.67 -15.71
CA TRP A 106 1.31 12.66 -14.82
C TRP A 106 0.05 12.30 -15.63
N GLU A 107 -0.80 11.44 -15.10
CA GLU A 107 -2.05 11.01 -15.76
C GLU A 107 -2.92 12.23 -16.11
N GLN A 108 -3.18 13.10 -15.14
CA GLN A 108 -3.76 14.40 -15.38
C GLN A 108 -2.65 15.38 -15.69
N ASN A 109 -2.69 15.97 -16.86
CA ASN A 109 -1.68 16.91 -17.33
C ASN A 109 -2.30 18.17 -17.91
N PRO A 110 -1.52 19.26 -18.06
CA PRO A 110 -2.03 20.55 -18.56
C PRO A 110 -2.48 20.58 -20.01
N SER A 111 -2.26 19.51 -20.79
CA SER A 111 -2.60 19.51 -22.23
C SER A 111 -4.10 19.63 -22.45
N GLY A 112 -4.50 20.45 -23.43
CA GLY A 112 -5.91 20.71 -23.73
C GLY A 112 -6.59 21.74 -22.79
N ALA A 113 -5.87 22.32 -21.85
CA ALA A 113 -6.37 23.39 -21.02
C ALA A 113 -6.81 24.62 -21.84
N ALA A 114 -7.79 25.36 -21.33
CA ALA A 114 -8.27 26.62 -21.95
C ALA A 114 -7.17 27.70 -22.00
N ARG A 115 -6.31 27.70 -20.99
CA ARG A 115 -5.12 28.55 -20.93
C ARG A 115 -3.94 27.72 -20.41
N LEU A 116 -2.77 27.94 -20.98
CA LEU A 116 -1.52 27.26 -20.60
C LEU A 116 -0.44 28.30 -20.29
N GLU A 117 0.31 28.08 -19.21
CA GLU A 117 1.50 28.85 -18.86
C GLU A 117 2.62 27.90 -18.43
N SER A 118 3.83 28.19 -18.89
CA SER A 118 5.02 27.48 -18.42
C SER A 118 6.08 28.49 -18.02
N LYS A 119 6.58 28.37 -16.79
CA LYS A 119 7.48 29.35 -16.20
C LYS A 119 8.52 28.73 -15.28
N LEU A 120 9.57 29.51 -15.03
CA LEU A 120 10.55 29.26 -13.98
C LEU A 120 9.98 29.79 -12.65
N THR A 121 9.78 28.90 -11.68
CA THR A 121 9.23 29.24 -10.35
C THR A 121 10.32 29.41 -9.30
N ILE A 122 11.46 28.71 -9.47
CA ILE A 122 12.69 28.98 -8.71
C ILE A 122 13.79 29.23 -9.73
N ASP A 123 14.25 30.48 -9.81
CA ASP A 123 15.32 30.89 -10.73
C ASP A 123 16.70 30.60 -10.09
N PRO A 124 17.50 29.69 -10.68
CA PRO A 124 18.83 29.35 -10.17
C PRO A 124 19.78 30.56 -10.15
N ALA A 125 19.55 31.57 -10.99
CA ALA A 125 20.35 32.80 -10.97
C ALA A 125 20.20 33.59 -9.65
N THR A 126 19.04 33.50 -9.00
CA THR A 126 18.76 34.21 -7.73
C THR A 126 19.34 33.52 -6.50
N ASN A 127 19.71 32.24 -6.60
CA ASN A 127 20.17 31.41 -5.50
C ASN A 127 21.56 30.78 -5.76
N ARG A 128 22.34 31.30 -6.67
CA ARG A 128 23.68 30.80 -7.04
C ARG A 128 23.69 29.38 -7.56
N GLY A 129 22.59 28.92 -8.19
CA GLY A 129 22.46 27.60 -8.73
C GLY A 129 22.23 26.51 -7.67
N GLU A 130 21.79 26.85 -6.46
CA GLU A 130 21.50 25.85 -5.43
C GLU A 130 20.26 25.04 -5.77
N ARG A 131 19.27 25.66 -6.46
CA ARG A 131 18.03 25.02 -6.86
C ARG A 131 17.39 25.71 -8.05
N ALA A 132 16.74 24.91 -8.89
CA ALA A 132 15.85 25.40 -9.93
C ALA A 132 14.52 24.67 -9.89
N GLU A 133 13.43 25.35 -10.22
CA GLU A 133 12.12 24.75 -10.39
C GLU A 133 11.41 25.33 -11.60
N VAL A 134 10.81 24.44 -12.40
CA VAL A 134 9.95 24.81 -13.54
C VAL A 134 8.54 24.33 -13.28
N SER A 135 7.58 25.10 -13.78
CA SER A 135 6.14 24.83 -13.70
C SER A 135 5.52 24.81 -15.07
N VAL A 136 4.57 23.91 -15.27
CA VAL A 136 3.64 23.88 -16.42
C VAL A 136 2.23 23.83 -15.86
N LYS A 137 1.46 24.90 -16.03
CA LYS A 137 0.10 25.05 -15.50
C LYS A 137 -0.92 25.20 -16.61
N GLY A 138 -1.98 24.41 -16.52
CA GLY A 138 -3.17 24.54 -17.36
C GLY A 138 -4.37 24.93 -16.53
N TRP A 139 -5.15 25.93 -17.00
CA TRP A 139 -6.42 26.32 -16.43
C TRP A 139 -7.57 25.70 -17.20
N SER A 140 -8.49 25.08 -16.49
CA SER A 140 -9.73 24.54 -17.02
C SER A 140 -10.70 25.67 -17.45
N ASP A 141 -11.63 25.36 -18.33
CA ASP A 141 -12.79 26.22 -18.58
C ASP A 141 -13.94 26.04 -17.55
N GLY A 142 -13.73 25.15 -16.59
CA GLY A 142 -14.64 24.83 -15.50
C GLY A 142 -15.92 24.09 -15.89
N LYS A 143 -16.05 23.62 -17.14
CA LYS A 143 -17.30 23.05 -17.66
C LYS A 143 -17.29 21.55 -17.85
N SER A 144 -16.11 20.97 -17.86
CA SER A 144 -15.93 19.56 -18.19
C SER A 144 -16.23 18.65 -17.00
N VAL A 145 -17.09 17.68 -17.15
CA VAL A 145 -17.67 16.90 -16.04
C VAL A 145 -16.99 15.53 -15.86
N ASN A 146 -16.33 14.97 -16.88
CA ASN A 146 -15.80 13.61 -16.86
C ASN A 146 -14.31 13.55 -17.20
N GLY A 147 -13.52 13.59 -16.19
CA GLY A 147 -12.10 13.26 -16.28
C GLY A 147 -11.83 11.77 -16.31
N GLY A 148 -11.99 11.19 -17.46
CA GLY A 148 -11.40 9.94 -17.88
C GLY A 148 -11.52 8.71 -16.98
N GLY A 149 -11.95 7.62 -17.55
CA GLY A 149 -11.56 6.27 -17.15
C GLY A 149 -10.06 6.05 -17.40
N ALA A 150 -9.55 4.88 -17.08
CA ALA A 150 -8.17 4.45 -17.35
C ALA A 150 -7.74 4.90 -18.75
N GLY A 151 -6.87 5.91 -18.85
CA GLY A 151 -6.48 6.51 -20.14
C GLY A 151 -6.33 8.02 -20.16
N GLY A 152 -6.39 8.70 -19.01
CA GLY A 152 -5.90 10.07 -18.87
C GLY A 152 -6.95 11.19 -18.99
N GLY A 153 -7.31 11.74 -17.84
CA GLY A 153 -7.94 13.04 -17.77
C GLY A 153 -6.94 14.14 -18.10
N ARG A 154 -7.10 14.79 -19.25
CA ARG A 154 -6.39 16.03 -19.56
C ARG A 154 -7.09 17.20 -18.86
N ALA A 155 -6.35 18.25 -18.50
CA ALA A 155 -6.94 19.44 -17.90
C ALA A 155 -8.08 20.06 -18.74
N GLY A 156 -8.05 19.87 -20.06
CA GLY A 156 -9.18 20.25 -20.95
C GLY A 156 -10.41 19.36 -20.84
N GLY A 157 -10.32 18.23 -20.11
CA GLY A 157 -11.41 17.30 -19.85
C GLY A 157 -11.91 17.29 -18.40
N LEU A 158 -11.28 18.06 -17.50
CA LEU A 158 -11.60 18.17 -16.09
C LEU A 158 -12.01 19.60 -15.75
N ALA A 159 -13.03 19.76 -14.91
CA ALA A 159 -13.32 21.04 -14.27
C ALA A 159 -12.28 21.30 -13.15
N MET A 160 -11.01 21.35 -13.50
CA MET A 160 -9.90 21.40 -12.54
C MET A 160 -8.64 21.95 -13.20
N ASP A 161 -7.99 22.90 -12.56
CA ASP A 161 -6.65 23.36 -12.96
C ASP A 161 -5.62 22.32 -12.54
N VAL A 162 -4.62 22.12 -13.41
CA VAL A 162 -3.49 21.20 -13.16
C VAL A 162 -2.19 21.95 -13.35
N GLU A 163 -1.35 21.94 -12.33
CA GLU A 163 0.02 22.48 -12.38
C GLU A 163 1.03 21.39 -12.03
N LEU A 164 1.94 21.10 -12.96
CA LEU A 164 3.03 20.13 -12.78
C LEU A 164 4.33 20.87 -12.56
N ARG A 165 5.09 20.45 -11.55
CA ARG A 165 6.38 21.07 -11.20
C ARG A 165 7.50 20.06 -11.14
N TYR A 166 8.68 20.53 -11.53
CA TYR A 166 9.94 19.76 -11.48
C TYR A 166 11.04 20.62 -10.84
N THR A 167 11.66 20.06 -9.79
CA THR A 167 12.67 20.76 -9.00
C THR A 167 13.97 19.97 -8.99
N MET A 168 15.09 20.62 -9.30
CA MET A 168 16.42 20.04 -9.25
C MET A 168 17.31 20.79 -8.26
N GLU A 169 18.11 20.05 -7.50
CA GLU A 169 19.04 20.59 -6.50
C GLU A 169 20.50 20.45 -6.96
N ARG A 170 21.32 21.40 -6.54
CA ARG A 170 22.77 21.35 -6.74
C ARG A 170 23.37 20.13 -6.02
N GLY A 171 24.16 19.34 -6.77
CA GLY A 171 24.75 18.11 -6.24
C GLY A 171 23.74 17.03 -5.85
N GLY A 172 22.45 17.23 -6.16
CA GLY A 172 21.39 16.23 -5.96
C GLY A 172 21.49 15.11 -6.99
N HIS A 173 21.21 13.89 -6.56
CA HIS A 173 21.17 12.72 -7.42
C HIS A 173 19.73 12.38 -7.86
N GLY A 174 18.87 13.38 -7.96
CA GLY A 174 17.48 13.19 -8.36
C GLY A 174 16.81 14.48 -8.80
N ILE A 175 15.60 14.32 -9.28
CA ILE A 175 14.69 15.41 -9.60
C ILE A 175 13.36 15.16 -8.88
N TYR A 176 12.84 16.18 -8.22
CA TYR A 176 11.53 16.12 -7.60
C TYR A 176 10.44 16.46 -8.61
N THR A 177 9.31 15.80 -8.52
CA THR A 177 8.10 16.15 -9.27
C THR A 177 6.88 16.14 -8.37
N TYR A 178 5.95 17.04 -8.61
CA TYR A 178 4.67 17.10 -7.91
C TYR A 178 3.59 17.77 -8.75
N ALA A 179 2.35 17.42 -8.45
CA ALA A 179 1.19 18.02 -9.07
C ALA A 179 0.41 18.87 -8.06
N ILE A 180 -0.13 19.98 -8.53
CA ILE A 180 -1.07 20.83 -7.79
C ILE A 180 -2.37 20.81 -8.56
N PHE A 181 -3.44 20.35 -7.92
CA PHE A 181 -4.79 20.35 -8.43
C PHE A 181 -5.58 21.46 -7.74
N THR A 182 -6.35 22.24 -8.50
CA THR A 182 -7.19 23.31 -7.97
C THR A 182 -8.55 23.29 -8.63
N HIS A 183 -9.60 23.23 -7.83
CA HIS A 183 -10.97 23.36 -8.26
C HIS A 183 -11.50 24.70 -7.75
N GLU A 184 -11.74 25.62 -8.67
CA GLU A 184 -12.20 26.96 -8.35
C GLU A 184 -13.71 26.97 -8.00
N PRO A 185 -14.17 27.87 -7.12
CA PRO A 185 -15.58 27.96 -6.73
C PRO A 185 -16.57 28.24 -7.88
N THR A 186 -16.05 28.59 -9.06
CA THR A 186 -16.86 28.82 -10.26
C THR A 186 -16.98 27.60 -11.17
N TYR A 187 -16.33 26.51 -10.82
CA TYR A 187 -16.28 25.30 -11.65
C TYR A 187 -17.47 24.38 -11.40
N GLY A 188 -17.82 23.61 -12.40
CA GLY A 188 -18.75 22.50 -12.31
C GLY A 188 -18.17 21.33 -11.51
N PRO A 189 -18.97 20.29 -11.24
CA PRO A 189 -18.48 19.13 -10.48
C PRO A 189 -17.35 18.41 -11.22
N ALA A 190 -16.41 17.84 -10.47
CA ALA A 190 -15.28 17.10 -11.00
C ALA A 190 -15.15 15.72 -10.35
N GLN A 191 -14.70 14.75 -11.14
CA GLN A 191 -14.34 13.40 -10.66
C GLN A 191 -13.03 12.99 -11.29
N ILE A 192 -12.19 12.32 -10.52
CA ILE A 192 -10.97 11.66 -11.00
C ILE A 192 -11.14 10.16 -10.76
N ALA A 193 -11.19 9.35 -11.82
CA ALA A 193 -11.35 7.90 -11.71
C ALA A 193 -10.05 7.21 -11.30
N GLU A 194 -8.93 7.65 -11.85
CA GLU A 194 -7.60 7.13 -11.56
C GLU A 194 -6.58 8.24 -11.75
N SER A 195 -5.55 8.30 -10.93
CA SER A 195 -4.47 9.26 -11.10
C SER A 195 -3.15 8.75 -10.56
N ARG A 196 -2.10 8.95 -11.36
CA ARG A 196 -0.75 8.46 -11.07
C ARG A 196 0.33 9.37 -11.66
N TYR A 197 1.53 9.21 -11.12
CA TYR A 197 2.76 9.52 -11.82
C TYR A 197 3.33 8.23 -12.40
N GLY A 198 3.67 8.22 -13.67
CA GLY A 198 4.21 7.07 -14.37
C GLY A 198 5.55 7.37 -15.05
N MET A 199 6.43 6.37 -15.12
CA MET A 199 7.67 6.44 -15.87
C MET A 199 7.84 5.19 -16.72
N LYS A 200 8.24 5.39 -17.97
CA LYS A 200 8.71 4.35 -18.89
C LYS A 200 10.22 4.45 -18.98
N LEU A 201 10.90 3.35 -18.72
CA LEU A 201 12.35 3.30 -18.63
C LEU A 201 12.98 2.59 -19.84
N ASN A 202 14.24 2.87 -20.08
CA ASN A 202 14.99 2.27 -21.17
C ASN A 202 15.20 0.75 -20.94
N GLY A 203 14.45 -0.08 -21.65
CA GLY A 203 14.53 -1.54 -21.58
C GLY A 203 15.86 -2.13 -22.04
N GLY A 204 16.69 -1.37 -22.78
CA GLY A 204 18.07 -1.74 -23.10
C GLY A 204 19.05 -1.50 -21.94
N LEU A 205 18.64 -0.71 -20.96
CA LEU A 205 19.44 -0.33 -19.80
C LEU A 205 19.03 -1.11 -18.54
N PHE A 206 17.75 -1.09 -18.20
CA PHE A 206 17.22 -1.63 -16.93
C PHE A 206 16.75 -3.07 -17.09
N ASP A 207 17.28 -3.97 -16.24
CA ASP A 207 17.01 -5.41 -16.29
C ASP A 207 16.74 -6.04 -14.92
N TRP A 208 16.72 -5.24 -13.84
CA TRP A 208 16.52 -5.70 -12.47
C TRP A 208 15.54 -4.79 -11.72
N LEU A 209 14.42 -5.36 -11.26
CA LEU A 209 13.43 -4.66 -10.45
C LEU A 209 13.66 -4.94 -8.95
N SER A 210 13.50 -3.93 -8.13
CA SER A 210 13.56 -4.01 -6.67
C SER A 210 12.35 -3.32 -6.05
N VAL A 211 11.47 -4.09 -5.42
CA VAL A 211 10.30 -3.63 -4.65
C VAL A 211 10.53 -3.85 -3.16
N ASP A 212 10.78 -5.09 -2.76
CA ASP A 212 11.07 -5.51 -1.40
C ASP A 212 12.07 -6.69 -1.38
N ALA A 213 12.15 -7.43 -0.28
CA ALA A 213 13.08 -8.55 -0.18
C ALA A 213 12.64 -9.79 -1.00
N ALA A 214 11.35 -9.99 -1.20
CA ALA A 214 10.79 -11.10 -1.97
C ALA A 214 10.77 -10.77 -3.48
N ARG A 215 10.53 -9.50 -3.81
CA ARG A 215 10.40 -8.99 -5.18
C ARG A 215 11.61 -8.13 -5.54
N ASN A 216 12.76 -8.78 -5.65
CA ASN A 216 14.06 -8.19 -5.95
C ASN A 216 14.83 -9.13 -6.87
N GLY A 217 14.74 -8.90 -8.19
CA GLY A 217 15.25 -9.87 -9.14
C GLY A 217 15.35 -9.38 -10.57
N LYS A 218 15.99 -10.22 -11.38
CA LYS A 218 16.10 -10.00 -12.81
C LYS A 218 14.73 -10.17 -13.49
N MET A 219 14.39 -9.24 -14.35
CA MET A 219 13.12 -9.20 -15.06
C MET A 219 13.22 -9.82 -16.45
N ALA A 220 12.06 -10.14 -17.01
CA ALA A 220 11.91 -10.44 -18.43
C ALA A 220 12.25 -9.20 -19.28
N THR A 221 12.64 -9.42 -20.52
CA THR A 221 12.82 -8.33 -21.49
C THR A 221 11.52 -8.01 -22.22
N GLY A 222 11.42 -6.82 -22.84
CA GLY A 222 10.30 -6.50 -23.70
C GLY A 222 10.11 -7.50 -24.84
N ALA A 223 11.21 -8.05 -25.39
CA ALA A 223 11.15 -9.07 -26.43
C ALA A 223 10.61 -10.42 -25.91
N ASP A 224 10.85 -10.76 -24.65
CA ASP A 224 10.24 -11.94 -24.00
C ASP A 224 8.75 -11.71 -23.77
N TRP A 225 8.39 -10.51 -23.33
CA TRP A 225 7.00 -10.08 -23.16
C TRP A 225 6.20 -10.17 -24.46
N ASP A 226 6.72 -9.62 -25.55
CA ASP A 226 6.05 -9.62 -26.87
C ASP A 226 5.81 -11.03 -27.42
N LYS A 227 6.72 -11.97 -27.14
CA LYS A 227 6.59 -13.38 -27.53
C LYS A 227 5.74 -14.20 -26.57
N GLY A 228 5.39 -13.65 -25.42
CA GLY A 228 4.58 -14.29 -24.42
C GLY A 228 3.14 -14.50 -24.88
N VAL A 229 2.48 -15.53 -24.34
CA VAL A 229 1.06 -15.79 -24.55
C VAL A 229 0.24 -14.94 -23.57
N THR A 230 -0.60 -14.05 -24.12
CA THR A 230 -1.52 -13.25 -23.30
C THR A 230 -2.53 -14.15 -22.61
N LEU A 231 -2.72 -13.94 -21.30
CA LEU A 231 -3.70 -14.64 -20.49
C LEU A 231 -5.05 -13.87 -20.47
N ASN A 232 -5.89 -14.10 -19.50
CA ASN A 232 -7.23 -13.49 -19.46
C ASN A 232 -7.21 -11.97 -19.22
N VAL A 233 -6.16 -11.44 -18.63
CA VAL A 233 -5.95 -10.01 -18.40
C VAL A 233 -4.79 -9.53 -19.24
N ASN A 234 -4.87 -8.29 -19.72
CA ASN A 234 -3.83 -7.72 -20.59
C ASN A 234 -2.46 -7.61 -19.88
N ASP A 235 -2.46 -7.47 -18.57
CA ASP A 235 -1.28 -7.30 -17.74
C ASP A 235 -0.56 -8.61 -17.39
N ALA A 236 -1.04 -9.77 -17.87
CA ALA A 236 -0.46 -11.08 -17.58
C ALA A 236 -0.10 -11.84 -18.85
N ARG A 237 1.12 -12.35 -18.92
CA ARG A 237 1.61 -13.19 -20.03
C ARG A 237 2.39 -14.39 -19.53
N ARG A 238 2.13 -15.55 -20.12
CA ARG A 238 3.02 -16.70 -19.98
C ARG A 238 4.18 -16.55 -20.94
N LEU A 239 5.37 -16.41 -20.39
CA LEU A 239 6.58 -16.20 -21.16
C LEU A 239 7.01 -17.50 -21.86
N THR A 240 7.45 -17.38 -23.12
CA THR A 240 7.90 -18.52 -23.92
C THR A 240 9.40 -18.51 -24.18
N THR A 241 10.07 -17.39 -23.88
CA THR A 241 11.51 -17.18 -24.09
C THR A 241 12.15 -16.48 -22.88
N GLY A 242 13.48 -16.42 -22.87
CA GLY A 242 14.26 -15.71 -21.86
C GLY A 242 14.47 -16.46 -20.55
N ALA A 243 14.97 -15.76 -19.56
CA ALA A 243 15.34 -16.32 -18.26
C ALA A 243 14.12 -16.78 -17.42
N LYS A 244 12.94 -16.26 -17.71
CA LYS A 244 11.67 -16.61 -17.06
C LYS A 244 10.74 -17.42 -17.99
N ALA A 245 11.27 -18.13 -18.97
CA ALA A 245 10.46 -18.98 -19.87
C ALA A 245 9.62 -19.98 -19.05
N ALA A 246 8.37 -20.20 -19.47
CA ALA A 246 7.32 -20.99 -18.83
C ALA A 246 6.73 -20.40 -17.55
N GLN A 247 7.23 -19.26 -17.04
CA GLN A 247 6.61 -18.53 -15.94
C GLN A 247 5.56 -17.55 -16.46
N VAL A 248 4.63 -17.16 -15.60
CA VAL A 248 3.74 -16.03 -15.87
C VAL A 248 4.42 -14.76 -15.35
N GLU A 249 4.43 -13.75 -16.17
CA GLU A 249 4.81 -12.39 -15.80
C GLU A 249 3.52 -11.57 -15.65
N TYR A 250 3.30 -11.01 -14.47
CA TYR A 250 2.06 -10.35 -14.12
C TYR A 250 2.31 -9.04 -13.36
N LYS A 251 1.66 -7.98 -13.78
CA LYS A 251 1.84 -6.63 -13.24
C LYS A 251 1.59 -6.56 -11.74
N TYR A 252 0.53 -7.21 -11.28
CA TYR A 252 0.07 -7.10 -9.91
C TYR A 252 0.90 -7.90 -8.90
N ASP A 253 1.76 -8.82 -9.35
CA ASP A 253 2.76 -9.46 -8.49
C ASP A 253 3.72 -8.44 -7.86
N TYR A 254 3.85 -7.26 -8.47
CA TYR A 254 4.73 -6.18 -8.02
C TYR A 254 3.99 -5.07 -7.26
N SER A 255 2.71 -5.23 -6.99
CA SER A 255 1.95 -4.28 -6.18
C SER A 255 2.38 -4.35 -4.71
N ALA A 256 2.53 -3.20 -4.06
CA ALA A 256 2.93 -3.11 -2.65
C ALA A 256 2.33 -1.88 -1.98
N GLY A 257 2.17 -1.95 -0.66
CA GLY A 257 1.75 -0.81 0.15
C GLY A 257 2.85 0.25 0.27
N MET A 258 2.56 1.47 -0.14
CA MET A 258 3.55 2.56 -0.15
C MET A 258 3.96 3.01 1.25
N PHE A 259 3.15 2.76 2.26
CA PHE A 259 3.49 3.08 3.64
C PHE A 259 4.73 2.32 4.13
N ASP A 260 4.89 1.08 3.71
CA ASP A 260 6.03 0.22 4.05
C ASP A 260 7.08 0.13 2.94
N THR A 261 6.78 0.62 1.74
CA THR A 261 7.67 0.60 0.57
C THR A 261 7.94 2.03 0.06
N PRO A 262 8.68 2.85 0.83
CA PRO A 262 8.90 4.26 0.47
C PRO A 262 9.88 4.45 -0.69
N ALA A 263 10.56 3.40 -1.15
CA ALA A 263 11.47 3.43 -2.29
C ALA A 263 11.40 2.12 -3.06
N TYR A 264 11.24 2.18 -4.38
CA TYR A 264 11.28 1.04 -5.29
C TYR A 264 11.73 1.51 -6.66
N GLY A 265 12.24 0.59 -7.48
CA GLY A 265 12.72 0.98 -8.79
C GLY A 265 13.51 -0.08 -9.51
N TRP A 266 14.13 0.34 -10.58
CA TRP A 266 14.89 -0.50 -11.48
C TRP A 266 16.38 -0.19 -11.39
N SER A 267 17.19 -1.20 -11.70
CA SER A 267 18.63 -1.04 -11.85
C SER A 267 19.16 -1.81 -13.06
N SER A 268 20.33 -1.40 -13.51
CA SER A 268 21.06 -2.04 -14.60
C SER A 268 22.20 -2.88 -14.04
N THR A 269 22.17 -4.18 -14.30
CA THR A 269 23.28 -5.08 -13.95
C THR A 269 24.52 -4.85 -14.82
N LYS A 270 24.38 -4.18 -15.97
CA LYS A 270 25.45 -3.93 -16.94
C LYS A 270 26.11 -2.55 -16.80
N GLN A 271 25.27 -1.52 -16.58
CA GLN A 271 25.74 -0.13 -16.50
C GLN A 271 25.86 0.38 -15.05
N HIS A 272 25.44 -0.44 -14.07
CA HIS A 272 25.55 -0.12 -12.66
C HIS A 272 24.86 1.20 -12.26
N VAL A 273 23.73 1.49 -12.92
CA VAL A 273 22.85 2.63 -12.66
C VAL A 273 21.53 2.12 -12.10
N GLY A 274 21.04 2.77 -11.05
CA GLY A 274 19.72 2.55 -10.48
C GLY A 274 18.84 3.79 -10.63
N LEU A 275 17.55 3.61 -10.84
CA LEU A 275 16.53 4.65 -10.84
C LEU A 275 15.36 4.18 -9.97
N TYR A 276 15.03 4.99 -8.95
CA TYR A 276 14.04 4.67 -7.94
C TYR A 276 13.07 5.83 -7.75
N LEU A 277 11.79 5.51 -7.53
CA LEU A 277 10.82 6.46 -7.01
C LEU A 277 10.84 6.42 -5.49
N ILE A 278 10.91 7.59 -4.88
CA ILE A 278 10.93 7.76 -3.42
C ILE A 278 9.78 8.67 -3.01
N ASN A 279 8.90 8.14 -2.16
CA ASN A 279 7.81 8.89 -1.55
C ASN A 279 8.21 9.27 -0.10
N PRO A 280 8.43 10.55 0.21
CA PRO A 280 8.80 10.97 1.57
C PRO A 280 7.63 10.93 2.55
N THR A 281 6.41 10.90 2.05
CA THR A 281 5.15 10.89 2.81
C THR A 281 4.07 10.15 2.05
N VAL A 282 3.07 9.67 2.79
CA VAL A 282 1.86 9.07 2.23
C VAL A 282 0.62 9.95 2.45
N GLU A 283 0.78 11.18 2.92
CA GLU A 283 -0.36 12.02 3.31
C GLU A 283 -1.35 12.32 2.18
N TYR A 284 -0.89 12.29 0.94
CA TYR A 284 -1.71 12.60 -0.24
C TYR A 284 -2.30 11.35 -0.92
N LEU A 285 -1.95 10.15 -0.46
CA LEU A 285 -2.45 8.90 -1.04
C LEU A 285 -3.87 8.60 -0.55
N SER A 286 -4.67 7.96 -1.37
CA SER A 286 -5.89 7.30 -0.94
C SER A 286 -5.58 6.10 -0.02
N ASP A 287 -6.60 5.58 0.68
CA ASP A 287 -6.58 4.33 1.44
C ASP A 287 -5.55 4.29 2.62
N GLY A 288 -4.95 5.42 2.95
CA GLY A 288 -4.02 5.54 4.08
C GLY A 288 -2.86 4.55 4.05
N PRO A 289 -2.59 3.79 5.15
CA PRO A 289 -1.48 2.85 5.20
C PRO A 289 -1.69 1.58 4.38
N TYR A 290 -2.92 1.30 3.98
CA TYR A 290 -3.32 0.14 3.18
C TYR A 290 -3.40 0.44 1.68
N HIS A 291 -2.81 1.55 1.24
CA HIS A 291 -2.71 1.88 -0.18
C HIS A 291 -1.76 0.90 -0.89
N PHE A 292 -2.33 -0.04 -1.63
CA PHE A 292 -1.64 -1.19 -2.22
C PHE A 292 -1.52 -1.07 -3.75
N GLU A 293 -1.13 0.10 -4.26
CA GLU A 293 -1.04 0.34 -5.71
C GLU A 293 0.30 0.90 -6.19
N LEU A 294 1.38 0.48 -5.60
CA LEU A 294 2.69 0.60 -6.20
C LEU A 294 2.85 -0.52 -7.22
N THR A 295 3.14 -0.21 -8.46
CA THR A 295 3.46 -1.21 -9.47
C THR A 295 4.70 -0.81 -10.26
N GLY A 296 5.48 -1.79 -10.66
CA GLY A 296 6.65 -1.56 -11.45
C GLY A 296 7.04 -2.83 -12.20
N HIS A 297 6.52 -3.03 -13.40
CA HIS A 297 6.87 -4.17 -14.22
C HIS A 297 7.07 -3.73 -15.68
N LEU A 298 6.90 -4.60 -16.63
CA LEU A 298 6.92 -4.25 -18.05
C LEU A 298 5.60 -3.61 -18.46
N ASP A 299 5.66 -2.62 -19.35
CA ASP A 299 4.47 -1.99 -19.92
C ASP A 299 3.71 -2.96 -20.82
N GLU A 300 2.39 -2.82 -20.86
CA GLU A 300 1.49 -3.67 -21.64
C GLU A 300 1.63 -3.50 -23.17
N GLY A 301 2.21 -2.39 -23.60
CA GLY A 301 2.40 -2.10 -25.02
C GLY A 301 3.46 -2.96 -25.68
N ALA A 302 3.56 -2.87 -27.01
CA ALA A 302 4.63 -3.51 -27.79
C ALA A 302 5.99 -3.03 -27.28
N GLY A 303 6.92 -3.96 -27.11
CA GLY A 303 8.26 -3.70 -26.65
C GLY A 303 8.45 -3.73 -25.12
N GLY A 304 7.38 -3.73 -24.34
CA GLY A 304 7.42 -3.93 -22.90
C GLY A 304 8.47 -3.13 -22.15
N ASP A 305 8.48 -1.80 -22.28
CA ASP A 305 9.41 -0.95 -21.54
C ASP A 305 9.25 -1.19 -20.01
N PRO A 306 10.35 -1.29 -19.25
CA PRO A 306 10.27 -1.27 -17.79
C PRO A 306 9.49 -0.05 -17.32
N CYS A 307 8.56 -0.19 -16.38
CA CYS A 307 7.79 0.93 -15.88
C CYS A 307 7.79 1.04 -14.37
N LEU A 308 7.51 2.24 -13.89
CA LEU A 308 7.27 2.57 -12.48
C LEU A 308 6.02 3.44 -12.40
N LEU A 309 5.12 3.08 -11.50
CA LEU A 309 3.84 3.77 -11.31
C LEU A 309 3.63 4.09 -9.84
N VAL A 310 3.28 5.34 -9.54
CA VAL A 310 2.81 5.80 -8.22
C VAL A 310 1.38 6.29 -8.40
N TYR A 311 0.43 5.50 -7.96
CA TYR A 311 -0.98 5.93 -7.89
C TYR A 311 -1.18 6.76 -6.63
N TRP A 312 -1.80 7.92 -6.74
CA TRP A 312 -2.24 8.68 -5.57
C TRP A 312 -3.75 8.62 -5.39
N ARG A 313 -4.45 8.34 -6.48
CA ARG A 313 -5.86 8.00 -6.53
C ARG A 313 -5.95 6.62 -7.18
N ALA A 314 -6.25 5.61 -6.38
CA ALA A 314 -6.29 4.22 -6.79
C ALA A 314 -7.67 3.82 -7.31
N ALA A 315 -7.68 2.98 -8.36
CA ALA A 315 -8.91 2.39 -8.90
C ALA A 315 -9.00 0.88 -8.64
N HIS A 316 -7.95 0.30 -8.05
CA HIS A 316 -7.80 -1.13 -7.78
C HIS A 316 -7.97 -1.42 -6.27
N TYR A 317 -7.90 -2.66 -5.83
CA TYR A 317 -7.80 -3.10 -4.42
C TYR A 317 -8.69 -2.34 -3.40
N GLY A 318 -9.94 -2.06 -3.74
CA GLY A 318 -10.84 -1.34 -2.88
C GLY A 318 -11.46 -0.13 -3.53
N GLY A 319 -10.72 0.50 -4.41
CA GLY A 319 -11.19 1.65 -5.18
C GLY A 319 -11.41 2.88 -4.32
N SER A 320 -10.59 3.87 -4.52
CA SER A 320 -10.76 5.15 -3.85
C SER A 320 -11.82 6.01 -4.54
N GLN A 321 -12.35 6.96 -3.80
CA GLN A 321 -13.37 7.90 -4.27
C GLN A 321 -12.81 9.30 -4.29
N MET A 322 -13.12 10.03 -5.36
CA MET A 322 -12.83 11.44 -5.46
C MET A 322 -13.89 12.14 -6.27
N SER A 323 -14.75 12.87 -5.59
CA SER A 323 -15.80 13.71 -6.19
C SER A 323 -15.76 15.08 -5.57
N ILE A 324 -15.75 16.12 -6.40
CA ILE A 324 -15.77 17.51 -5.99
C ILE A 324 -17.09 18.10 -6.46
N ALA A 325 -17.82 18.73 -5.54
CA ALA A 325 -19.10 19.34 -5.86
C ALA A 325 -18.92 20.57 -6.75
N ALA A 326 -19.96 20.92 -7.51
CA ALA A 326 -19.99 22.22 -8.18
C ALA A 326 -19.87 23.35 -7.15
N ASN A 327 -19.09 24.36 -7.47
CA ASN A 327 -18.82 25.53 -6.63
C ASN A 327 -18.04 25.23 -5.32
N GLU A 328 -17.45 24.06 -5.19
CA GLU A 328 -16.56 23.74 -4.08
C GLU A 328 -15.16 24.34 -4.34
N ASP A 329 -14.62 25.06 -3.35
CA ASP A 329 -13.22 25.51 -3.36
C ASP A 329 -12.34 24.38 -2.81
N TRP A 330 -11.56 23.77 -3.69
CA TRP A 330 -10.73 22.64 -3.31
C TRP A 330 -9.36 22.68 -3.99
N ASN A 331 -8.34 22.27 -3.26
CA ASN A 331 -7.01 22.09 -3.81
C ASN A 331 -6.26 20.93 -3.14
N LYS A 332 -5.34 20.32 -3.88
CA LYS A 332 -4.47 19.26 -3.36
C LYS A 332 -3.09 19.31 -4.01
N VAL A 333 -2.06 19.16 -3.18
CA VAL A 333 -0.68 18.94 -3.61
C VAL A 333 -0.35 17.46 -3.47
N VAL A 334 0.03 16.84 -4.57
CA VAL A 334 0.42 15.42 -4.65
C VAL A 334 1.92 15.31 -4.84
N GLY A 335 2.61 14.83 -3.86
CA GLY A 335 4.07 14.81 -3.79
C GLY A 335 4.65 15.89 -2.85
N PRO A 336 5.90 16.36 -3.02
CA PRO A 336 6.88 15.96 -4.04
C PRO A 336 7.36 14.51 -3.94
N ILE A 337 7.46 13.85 -5.10
CA ILE A 337 8.06 12.54 -5.28
C ILE A 337 9.50 12.76 -5.77
N LEU A 338 10.48 12.08 -5.20
CA LEU A 338 11.86 12.13 -5.70
C LEU A 338 12.11 11.00 -6.69
N ILE A 339 12.46 11.34 -7.91
CA ILE A 339 13.02 10.44 -8.91
C ILE A 339 14.52 10.38 -8.64
N TYR A 340 14.95 9.34 -7.94
CA TYR A 340 16.33 9.20 -7.46
C TYR A 340 17.15 8.33 -8.38
N VAL A 341 18.33 8.80 -8.76
CA VAL A 341 19.27 8.06 -9.59
C VAL A 341 20.57 7.83 -8.82
N ASN A 342 21.04 6.60 -8.80
CA ASN A 342 22.29 6.26 -8.15
C ASN A 342 23.15 5.32 -9.00
N SER A 343 24.32 4.95 -8.49
CA SER A 343 25.16 3.91 -9.06
C SER A 343 25.74 3.04 -7.96
N GLY A 344 26.00 1.78 -8.27
CA GLY A 344 26.52 0.82 -7.29
C GLY A 344 27.00 -0.47 -7.93
N ALA A 345 27.81 -1.23 -7.23
CA ALA A 345 28.40 -2.48 -7.74
C ALA A 345 27.34 -3.56 -8.05
N THR A 346 26.23 -3.56 -7.35
CA THR A 346 25.14 -4.56 -7.50
C THR A 346 23.77 -3.89 -7.37
N PRO A 347 22.71 -4.51 -7.90
CA PRO A 347 21.33 -4.10 -7.67
C PRO A 347 20.99 -3.94 -6.18
N ASP A 348 21.36 -4.90 -5.34
CA ASP A 348 21.14 -4.84 -3.89
C ASP A 348 21.80 -3.62 -3.24
N ALA A 349 23.01 -3.28 -3.65
CA ALA A 349 23.72 -2.11 -3.12
C ALA A 349 23.03 -0.81 -3.53
N MET A 350 22.54 -0.72 -4.77
CA MET A 350 21.79 0.43 -5.28
C MET A 350 20.43 0.55 -4.59
N PHE A 351 19.72 -0.56 -4.40
CA PHE A 351 18.44 -0.56 -3.67
C PHE A 351 18.60 -0.23 -2.18
N ALA A 352 19.63 -0.76 -1.52
CA ALA A 352 19.94 -0.39 -0.14
C ALA A 352 20.26 1.11 0.00
N ASP A 353 20.89 1.70 -1.00
CA ASP A 353 21.16 3.13 -1.06
C ASP A 353 19.87 3.93 -1.25
N ALA A 354 18.98 3.53 -2.16
CA ALA A 354 17.67 4.16 -2.35
C ALA A 354 16.83 4.13 -1.05
N LYS A 355 16.84 3.03 -0.30
CA LYS A 355 16.18 2.94 1.01
C LYS A 355 16.81 3.87 2.07
N ARG A 356 18.12 4.12 2.02
CA ARG A 356 18.76 5.15 2.86
C ARG A 356 18.32 6.55 2.46
N GLN A 357 18.28 6.83 1.15
CA GLN A 357 17.82 8.12 0.64
C GLN A 357 16.35 8.37 1.01
N ALA A 358 15.48 7.37 0.97
CA ALA A 358 14.09 7.52 1.42
C ALA A 358 13.98 8.00 2.87
N LYS A 359 14.83 7.49 3.78
CA LYS A 359 14.88 7.97 5.17
C LYS A 359 15.39 9.42 5.26
N VAL A 360 16.33 9.80 4.41
CA VAL A 360 16.81 11.20 4.32
C VAL A 360 15.70 12.12 3.85
N GLU A 361 14.95 11.71 2.83
CA GLU A 361 13.85 12.52 2.29
C GLU A 361 12.68 12.62 3.28
N ALA A 362 12.30 11.54 3.95
CA ALA A 362 11.29 11.59 5.01
C ALA A 362 11.69 12.57 6.15
N ALA A 363 12.98 12.66 6.48
CA ALA A 363 13.48 13.60 7.49
C ALA A 363 13.54 15.07 7.00
N LYS A 364 13.62 15.31 5.68
CA LYS A 364 13.57 16.66 5.09
C LYS A 364 12.12 17.15 4.89
N TRP A 365 11.19 16.22 4.80
CA TRP A 365 9.79 16.54 4.54
C TRP A 365 9.12 17.13 5.79
N PRO A 366 8.22 18.16 5.67
CA PRO A 366 7.82 18.86 4.45
C PRO A 366 8.90 19.82 3.95
N TYR A 367 9.07 19.89 2.64
CA TYR A 367 10.13 20.66 2.01
C TYR A 367 9.92 22.18 2.14
N ALA A 368 10.91 22.89 2.65
CA ALA A 368 10.85 24.34 2.83
C ALA A 368 10.77 25.13 1.51
N TRP A 369 11.26 24.54 0.42
CA TRP A 369 11.34 25.21 -0.89
C TRP A 369 10.05 25.17 -1.70
N VAL A 370 9.11 24.27 -1.42
CA VAL A 370 7.79 24.27 -2.10
C VAL A 370 7.07 25.58 -1.77
N GLY A 371 6.70 26.35 -2.78
CA GLY A 371 6.05 27.65 -2.62
C GLY A 371 4.92 27.86 -3.59
N GLY A 372 4.04 28.86 -3.34
CA GLY A 372 2.94 29.20 -4.23
C GLY A 372 1.87 28.08 -4.38
N ALA A 373 1.70 27.28 -3.35
CA ALA A 373 0.70 26.23 -3.24
C ALA A 373 0.26 26.11 -1.77
N ASP A 374 -0.87 25.48 -1.50
CA ASP A 374 -1.29 25.12 -0.14
C ASP A 374 -0.42 23.97 0.37
N TYR A 375 0.74 24.31 0.87
CA TYR A 375 1.76 23.39 1.36
C TYR A 375 2.34 23.89 2.68
N PRO A 376 1.69 23.62 3.82
CA PRO A 376 2.16 24.04 5.14
C PRO A 376 3.58 23.53 5.43
N LYS A 377 4.43 24.41 5.94
CA LYS A 377 5.81 24.11 6.32
C LYS A 377 5.87 23.41 7.68
N ALA A 378 7.03 22.88 8.05
CA ALA A 378 7.21 22.15 9.30
C ALA A 378 6.77 22.93 10.53
N GLY A 379 6.99 24.26 10.59
CA GLY A 379 6.54 25.12 11.69
C GLY A 379 5.04 25.38 11.73
N GLU A 380 4.32 25.10 10.65
CA GLU A 380 2.88 25.28 10.50
C GLU A 380 2.11 23.96 10.71
N ARG A 381 2.83 22.85 10.91
CA ARG A 381 2.28 21.52 11.14
C ARG A 381 2.44 21.11 12.60
N ALA A 382 1.47 20.39 13.13
CA ALA A 382 1.47 19.94 14.51
C ALA A 382 1.97 18.50 14.65
N THR A 383 2.29 18.11 15.88
CA THR A 383 2.45 16.70 16.28
C THR A 383 1.29 16.32 17.16
N VAL A 384 0.57 15.25 16.81
CA VAL A 384 -0.52 14.69 17.62
C VAL A 384 -0.04 13.42 18.29
N SER A 385 -0.23 13.31 19.62
CA SER A 385 0.25 12.17 20.41
C SER A 385 -0.82 11.67 21.38
N GLY A 386 -0.65 10.45 21.88
CA GLY A 386 -1.53 9.86 22.86
C GLY A 386 -1.16 8.42 23.20
N GLN A 387 -2.03 7.77 23.95
CA GLN A 387 -1.91 6.35 24.30
C GLN A 387 -3.26 5.66 24.25
N LEU A 388 -3.39 4.63 23.42
CA LEU A 388 -4.54 3.72 23.41
C LEU A 388 -4.41 2.66 24.50
N LEU A 389 -5.46 2.48 25.28
CA LEU A 389 -5.53 1.47 26.33
C LEU A 389 -6.58 0.43 25.93
N LEU A 390 -6.12 -0.72 25.45
CA LEU A 390 -7.01 -1.83 25.11
C LEU A 390 -7.71 -2.36 26.39
N ARG A 391 -9.03 -2.50 26.32
CA ARG A 391 -9.89 -3.06 27.37
C ARG A 391 -10.82 -4.11 26.77
N ASP A 392 -10.29 -5.31 26.54
CA ASP A 392 -11.05 -6.47 26.11
C ASP A 392 -11.22 -7.44 27.29
N PRO A 393 -12.45 -7.65 27.78
CA PRO A 393 -12.68 -8.55 28.91
C PRO A 393 -12.37 -10.01 28.60
N GLN A 394 -12.39 -10.40 27.32
CA GLN A 394 -12.05 -11.77 26.89
C GLN A 394 -10.55 -11.95 26.60
N ALA A 395 -9.78 -10.86 26.51
CA ALA A 395 -8.34 -10.85 26.27
C ALA A 395 -7.65 -9.77 27.14
N PRO A 396 -7.73 -9.83 28.48
CA PRO A 396 -7.31 -8.74 29.36
C PRO A 396 -5.79 -8.47 29.33
N ALA A 397 -4.98 -9.41 28.85
CA ALA A 397 -3.55 -9.28 28.71
C ALA A 397 -3.12 -8.96 27.27
N ALA A 398 -4.05 -8.75 26.34
CA ALA A 398 -3.72 -8.42 24.96
C ALA A 398 -3.01 -7.06 24.88
N THR A 399 -2.06 -6.99 23.97
CA THR A 399 -1.34 -5.77 23.56
C THR A 399 -1.84 -5.31 22.20
N LEU A 400 -1.23 -4.28 21.65
CA LEU A 400 -1.55 -3.72 20.33
C LEU A 400 -0.37 -3.93 19.35
N PRO A 401 -0.08 -5.17 18.94
CA PRO A 401 1.00 -5.42 17.98
C PRO A 401 0.69 -4.74 16.65
N ASN A 402 1.73 -4.29 15.96
CA ASN A 402 1.64 -3.61 14.67
C ASN A 402 0.62 -2.46 14.64
N LEU A 403 0.43 -1.79 15.80
CA LEU A 403 -0.50 -0.68 15.94
C LEU A 403 -0.28 0.37 14.86
N LEU A 404 -1.30 0.66 14.08
CA LEU A 404 -1.41 1.79 13.18
C LEU A 404 -2.39 2.81 13.77
N VAL A 405 -1.99 4.08 13.78
CA VAL A 405 -2.85 5.18 14.25
C VAL A 405 -2.80 6.29 13.22
N GLY A 406 -3.96 6.80 12.84
CA GLY A 406 -4.06 7.84 11.83
C GLY A 406 -5.12 8.89 12.13
N LEU A 407 -4.94 10.03 11.50
CA LEU A 407 -5.93 11.09 11.42
C LEU A 407 -6.39 11.17 9.96
N ALA A 408 -7.68 11.05 9.75
CA ALA A 408 -8.35 11.22 8.47
C ALA A 408 -9.50 12.22 8.62
N TYR A 409 -9.97 12.76 7.52
CA TYR A 409 -11.18 13.59 7.55
C TYR A 409 -12.40 12.72 7.87
N PRO A 410 -13.46 13.30 8.43
CA PRO A 410 -14.70 12.57 8.70
C PRO A 410 -15.29 11.96 7.43
N ASP A 411 -15.99 10.84 7.59
CA ASP A 411 -16.65 10.15 6.50
C ASP A 411 -17.54 11.08 5.67
N GLN A 412 -17.48 10.94 4.35
CA GLN A 412 -18.15 11.79 3.40
C GLN A 412 -19.23 11.03 2.61
N THR A 413 -20.38 11.66 2.41
CA THR A 413 -21.35 11.17 1.43
C THR A 413 -20.89 11.54 0.02
N PRO A 414 -20.94 10.61 -0.96
CA PRO A 414 -20.62 10.92 -2.34
C PRO A 414 -21.47 12.08 -2.88
N VAL A 415 -20.85 12.89 -3.71
CA VAL A 415 -21.53 13.97 -4.41
C VAL A 415 -22.58 13.38 -5.37
N ALA A 416 -23.71 14.01 -5.52
CA ALA A 416 -24.75 13.64 -6.48
C ALA A 416 -24.15 13.49 -7.89
N GLY A 417 -24.36 12.33 -8.53
CA GLY A 417 -23.77 11.98 -9.82
C GLY A 417 -22.55 11.09 -9.75
N ALA A 418 -22.15 10.59 -8.56
CA ALA A 418 -21.20 9.51 -8.44
C ALA A 418 -21.65 8.29 -9.25
N PRO A 419 -20.74 7.54 -9.88
CA PRO A 419 -21.09 6.33 -10.64
C PRO A 419 -21.88 5.33 -9.80
N ASP A 420 -22.82 4.61 -10.43
CA ASP A 420 -23.53 3.51 -9.81
C ASP A 420 -22.53 2.46 -9.30
N GLY A 421 -22.76 1.91 -8.11
CA GLY A 421 -21.88 0.92 -7.48
C GLY A 421 -20.78 1.48 -6.59
N VAL A 422 -20.73 2.79 -6.41
CA VAL A 422 -19.88 3.45 -5.42
C VAL A 422 -20.50 3.29 -4.04
N ASP A 423 -19.69 2.97 -3.03
CA ASP A 423 -20.14 2.95 -1.63
C ASP A 423 -20.82 4.30 -1.30
N PRO A 424 -22.04 4.30 -0.73
CA PRO A 424 -22.74 5.53 -0.38
C PRO A 424 -21.99 6.38 0.65
N LEU A 425 -21.00 5.83 1.32
CA LEU A 425 -20.18 6.51 2.31
C LEU A 425 -18.70 6.33 1.97
N THR A 426 -17.98 7.42 1.77
CA THR A 426 -16.53 7.40 1.61
C THR A 426 -15.88 7.51 2.98
N THR A 427 -15.33 6.40 3.45
CA THR A 427 -14.53 6.32 4.66
C THR A 427 -13.06 6.64 4.36
N TRP A 428 -12.23 6.72 5.39
CA TRP A 428 -10.79 6.92 5.22
C TRP A 428 -10.13 5.86 4.31
N GLN A 429 -10.68 4.65 4.22
CA GLN A 429 -10.18 3.57 3.36
C GLN A 429 -10.37 3.83 1.86
N GLY A 430 -11.24 4.76 1.49
CA GLY A 430 -11.51 5.10 0.09
C GLY A 430 -11.35 6.58 -0.21
N ASP A 431 -10.95 7.41 0.75
CA ASP A 431 -10.84 8.85 0.55
C ASP A 431 -9.56 9.21 -0.22
N ALA A 432 -9.72 9.73 -1.44
CA ALA A 432 -8.65 10.30 -2.24
C ALA A 432 -8.72 11.84 -2.31
N LYS A 433 -9.79 12.46 -1.78
CA LYS A 433 -9.99 13.90 -1.82
C LYS A 433 -9.13 14.63 -0.80
N ASP A 434 -9.07 14.12 0.41
CA ASP A 434 -8.42 14.77 1.54
C ASP A 434 -7.05 14.18 1.87
N TYR A 435 -6.38 14.75 2.87
CA TYR A 435 -5.10 14.28 3.37
C TYR A 435 -5.29 13.36 4.56
N GLN A 436 -4.42 12.36 4.70
CA GLN A 436 -4.41 11.45 5.83
C GLN A 436 -3.02 11.39 6.47
N PHE A 437 -2.94 11.24 7.79
CA PHE A 437 -1.68 11.26 8.54
C PHE A 437 -1.59 10.02 9.39
N TRP A 438 -0.70 9.09 9.04
CA TRP A 438 -0.58 7.78 9.68
C TRP A 438 0.80 7.55 10.28
N THR A 439 0.83 6.81 11.38
CA THR A 439 2.05 6.39 12.07
C THR A 439 1.92 4.99 12.64
N ARG A 440 3.06 4.33 12.84
CA ARG A 440 3.11 3.12 13.66
C ARG A 440 3.22 3.50 15.12
N GLY A 441 2.39 2.89 15.95
CA GLY A 441 2.46 2.99 17.39
C GLY A 441 3.28 1.86 18.02
N THR A 442 3.34 1.85 19.33
CA THR A 442 4.00 0.81 20.13
C THR A 442 2.97 -0.20 20.66
N ALA A 443 3.41 -1.41 20.97
CA ALA A 443 2.51 -2.47 21.46
C ALA A 443 1.82 -2.13 22.80
N ASP A 444 2.32 -1.16 23.56
CA ASP A 444 1.67 -0.60 24.77
C ASP A 444 0.72 0.57 24.46
N GLY A 445 0.47 0.83 23.18
CA GLY A 445 -0.53 1.77 22.66
C GLY A 445 -0.07 3.21 22.52
N ARG A 446 1.20 3.57 22.77
CA ARG A 446 1.69 4.93 22.56
C ARG A 446 1.86 5.21 21.07
N PHE A 447 1.52 6.43 20.66
CA PHE A 447 1.68 6.90 19.30
C PHE A 447 2.06 8.38 19.24
N SER A 448 2.67 8.77 18.11
CA SER A 448 2.99 10.16 17.78
C SER A 448 2.91 10.35 16.26
N ILE A 449 1.94 11.14 15.81
CA ILE A 449 1.71 11.47 14.40
C ILE A 449 2.36 12.82 14.13
N PRO A 450 3.48 12.88 13.43
CA PRO A 450 4.15 14.15 13.12
C PRO A 450 3.54 14.83 11.90
N ASN A 451 3.85 16.10 11.73
CA ASN A 451 3.59 16.86 10.51
C ASN A 451 2.09 16.93 10.10
N VAL A 452 1.18 16.91 11.06
CA VAL A 452 -0.26 17.02 10.81
C VAL A 452 -0.61 18.46 10.42
N ARG A 453 -1.37 18.65 9.34
CA ARG A 453 -1.92 19.94 8.90
C ARG A 453 -2.97 20.41 9.91
N ALA A 454 -3.20 21.71 9.98
CA ALA A 454 -4.34 22.25 10.75
C ALA A 454 -5.66 21.78 10.14
N GLY A 455 -6.60 21.36 10.99
CA GLY A 455 -7.90 20.83 10.55
C GLY A 455 -8.64 20.14 11.69
N THR A 456 -9.81 19.60 11.38
CA THR A 456 -10.58 18.74 12.29
C THR A 456 -10.70 17.37 11.66
N TYR A 457 -10.34 16.35 12.43
CA TYR A 457 -10.14 14.98 11.96
C TYR A 457 -10.90 13.99 12.82
N GLU A 458 -11.01 12.78 12.31
CA GLU A 458 -11.29 11.58 13.09
C GLU A 458 -9.99 10.80 13.31
N LEU A 459 -9.76 10.35 14.55
CA LEU A 459 -8.63 9.49 14.89
C LEU A 459 -9.06 8.04 14.74
N HIS A 460 -8.37 7.31 13.88
CA HIS A 460 -8.54 5.89 13.66
C HIS A 460 -7.35 5.11 14.22
N ALA A 461 -7.61 3.89 14.70
CA ALA A 461 -6.53 2.98 15.04
C ALA A 461 -6.92 1.52 14.80
N VAL A 462 -5.96 0.75 14.31
CA VAL A 462 -6.06 -0.70 14.09
C VAL A 462 -4.82 -1.40 14.63
N ALA A 463 -4.98 -2.64 15.08
CA ALA A 463 -3.86 -3.44 15.59
C ALA A 463 -4.10 -4.92 15.37
N ASP A 464 -3.04 -5.68 15.11
CA ASP A 464 -3.14 -7.12 14.94
C ASP A 464 -3.73 -7.79 16.17
N GLY A 465 -4.58 -8.77 15.94
CA GLY A 465 -5.27 -9.51 17.00
C GLY A 465 -6.52 -8.82 17.56
N VAL A 466 -6.80 -7.57 17.19
CA VAL A 466 -7.98 -6.82 17.63
C VAL A 466 -8.96 -6.65 16.47
N LEU A 467 -10.08 -7.34 16.50
CA LEU A 467 -11.12 -7.23 15.47
C LEU A 467 -11.85 -5.88 15.59
N GLY A 468 -12.03 -5.22 14.45
CA GLY A 468 -12.61 -3.88 14.34
C GLY A 468 -11.54 -2.79 14.43
N GLU A 469 -11.97 -1.57 14.64
CA GLU A 469 -11.09 -0.40 14.79
C GLU A 469 -11.48 0.47 15.98
N PHE A 470 -10.55 1.29 16.42
CA PHE A 470 -10.83 2.42 17.30
C PHE A 470 -11.10 3.65 16.45
N ALA A 471 -12.15 4.39 16.78
CA ALA A 471 -12.46 5.66 16.16
C ALA A 471 -12.75 6.72 17.25
N LYS A 472 -12.31 7.95 17.00
CA LYS A 472 -12.62 9.11 17.83
C LYS A 472 -12.78 10.35 16.95
N ALA A 473 -14.02 10.84 16.86
CA ALA A 473 -14.34 12.06 16.13
C ALA A 473 -13.83 13.35 16.81
N ASP A 474 -13.90 14.44 16.08
CA ASP A 474 -13.67 15.82 16.54
C ASP A 474 -12.29 16.10 17.12
N VAL A 475 -11.25 15.54 16.51
CA VAL A 475 -9.86 15.85 16.84
C VAL A 475 -9.43 17.11 16.13
N THR A 476 -9.49 18.25 16.81
CA THR A 476 -9.07 19.53 16.25
C THR A 476 -7.58 19.75 16.43
N VAL A 477 -6.88 20.04 15.34
CA VAL A 477 -5.44 20.30 15.27
C VAL A 477 -5.23 21.73 14.77
N GLY A 478 -4.56 22.55 15.58
CA GLY A 478 -4.15 23.90 15.17
C GLY A 478 -2.87 23.91 14.34
N ALA A 479 -2.57 25.06 13.73
CA ALA A 479 -1.32 25.25 13.02
C ALA A 479 -0.12 25.25 13.98
N GLY A 480 0.84 24.37 13.75
CA GLY A 480 2.02 24.20 14.57
C GLY A 480 1.76 23.57 15.96
N GLY A 481 2.83 23.37 16.72
CA GLY A 481 2.73 22.92 18.10
C GLY A 481 2.49 21.42 18.33
N LYS A 482 1.88 21.10 19.46
CA LYS A 482 1.64 19.72 19.91
C LYS A 482 0.22 19.59 20.46
N VAL A 483 -0.43 18.50 20.10
CA VAL A 483 -1.73 18.09 20.61
C VAL A 483 -1.54 16.76 21.35
N ASP A 484 -1.78 16.74 22.65
CA ASP A 484 -1.75 15.50 23.44
C ASP A 484 -3.18 15.06 23.75
N LEU A 485 -3.58 13.93 23.19
CA LEU A 485 -4.91 13.33 23.40
C LEU A 485 -5.01 12.52 24.70
N GLY A 486 -3.88 12.41 25.44
CA GLY A 486 -3.83 11.66 26.68
C GLY A 486 -4.08 10.17 26.51
N LYS A 487 -4.78 9.58 27.48
CA LYS A 487 -5.14 8.15 27.48
C LYS A 487 -6.53 7.94 26.90
N LEU A 488 -6.60 7.16 25.83
CA LEU A 488 -7.83 6.81 25.13
C LEU A 488 -8.14 5.34 25.37
N VAL A 489 -9.37 5.02 25.72
CA VAL A 489 -9.78 3.63 26.02
C VAL A 489 -10.38 3.00 24.78
N TRP A 490 -9.75 1.95 24.27
CA TRP A 490 -10.28 1.11 23.19
C TRP A 490 -10.98 -0.11 23.75
N LYS A 491 -12.27 -0.22 23.50
CA LYS A 491 -13.10 -1.38 23.85
C LYS A 491 -13.56 -2.05 22.56
N PRO A 492 -12.93 -3.15 22.13
CA PRO A 492 -13.39 -3.87 20.94
C PRO A 492 -14.83 -4.36 21.13
N VAL A 493 -15.59 -4.39 20.03
CA VAL A 493 -16.96 -4.91 20.05
C VAL A 493 -16.92 -6.40 20.37
N ARG A 494 -17.73 -6.82 21.35
CA ARG A 494 -17.99 -8.22 21.71
C ARG A 494 -19.49 -8.37 21.92
N TYR A 495 -20.10 -9.20 21.09
CA TYR A 495 -21.54 -9.51 21.24
C TYR A 495 -21.78 -10.53 22.34
N GLY A 496 -20.81 -11.44 22.55
CA GLY A 496 -20.89 -12.48 23.55
C GLY A 496 -19.59 -13.25 23.71
N LYS A 497 -19.69 -14.44 24.25
CA LYS A 497 -18.54 -15.34 24.41
C LYS A 497 -18.06 -15.82 23.04
N GLN A 498 -16.80 -15.58 22.71
CA GLN A 498 -16.17 -16.14 21.51
C GLN A 498 -16.13 -17.68 21.63
N LEU A 499 -16.74 -18.36 20.68
CA LEU A 499 -16.71 -19.82 20.57
C LEU A 499 -15.45 -20.28 19.81
N TRP A 500 -15.19 -19.66 18.68
CA TRP A 500 -13.99 -19.91 17.88
C TRP A 500 -13.68 -18.75 16.93
N GLN A 501 -12.49 -18.78 16.35
CA GLN A 501 -12.01 -17.85 15.32
C GLN A 501 -11.09 -18.57 14.35
N ILE A 502 -11.16 -18.19 13.08
CA ILE A 502 -10.23 -18.53 11.99
C ILE A 502 -9.64 -17.22 11.48
N GLY A 503 -8.34 -17.19 11.22
CA GLY A 503 -7.60 -15.98 10.83
C GLY A 503 -7.15 -15.14 12.01
N ILE A 504 -6.40 -14.10 11.71
CA ILE A 504 -5.82 -13.14 12.65
C ILE A 504 -6.33 -11.76 12.23
N PRO A 505 -7.07 -11.04 13.07
CA PRO A 505 -7.47 -9.67 12.73
C PRO A 505 -6.24 -8.81 12.42
N ASN A 506 -5.98 -8.54 11.15
CA ASN A 506 -4.84 -7.76 10.67
C ASN A 506 -5.13 -7.02 9.37
N ARG A 507 -6.39 -7.12 8.89
CA ARG A 507 -6.95 -6.51 7.68
C ARG A 507 -6.44 -7.11 6.36
N THR A 508 -5.77 -8.25 6.41
CA THR A 508 -5.28 -8.93 5.20
C THR A 508 -5.66 -10.41 5.20
N ALA A 509 -5.58 -11.06 4.06
CA ALA A 509 -5.71 -12.50 3.90
C ALA A 509 -4.34 -13.21 3.79
N ALA A 510 -3.25 -12.49 4.04
CA ALA A 510 -1.89 -12.97 3.79
C ALA A 510 -1.46 -14.18 4.64
N GLU A 511 -2.12 -14.44 5.77
CA GLU A 511 -1.81 -15.60 6.62
C GLU A 511 -2.43 -16.92 6.16
N PHE A 512 -3.38 -16.90 5.23
CA PHE A 512 -4.02 -18.10 4.69
C PHE A 512 -3.15 -18.79 3.64
N LEU A 513 -3.52 -20.00 3.25
CA LEU A 513 -2.77 -20.76 2.23
C LEU A 513 -2.69 -19.95 0.94
N HIS A 514 -1.47 -19.80 0.44
CA HIS A 514 -1.06 -18.97 -0.70
C HIS A 514 -1.12 -17.45 -0.50
N GLY A 515 -1.58 -16.94 0.63
CA GLY A 515 -1.63 -15.50 0.90
C GLY A 515 -0.29 -14.77 0.89
N GLY A 516 0.82 -15.49 1.03
CA GLY A 516 2.20 -14.96 0.94
C GLY A 516 2.86 -15.11 -0.43
N ASP A 517 2.17 -15.67 -1.42
CA ASP A 517 2.75 -16.01 -2.71
C ASP A 517 2.63 -14.86 -3.71
N HIS A 518 3.71 -14.10 -3.89
CA HIS A 518 3.75 -12.95 -4.80
C HIS A 518 3.90 -13.32 -6.28
N TRP A 519 4.22 -14.57 -6.60
CA TRP A 519 4.59 -15.02 -7.94
C TRP A 519 3.53 -15.92 -8.57
N HIS A 520 2.32 -15.88 -8.06
CA HIS A 520 1.18 -16.64 -8.51
C HIS A 520 0.17 -15.74 -9.21
N TRP A 521 0.14 -15.81 -10.53
CA TRP A 521 -0.96 -15.22 -11.26
C TRP A 521 -2.19 -16.12 -11.16
N GLY A 522 -3.34 -15.53 -10.83
CA GLY A 522 -4.62 -16.22 -10.85
C GLY A 522 -4.76 -17.26 -9.73
N GLU A 523 -4.44 -16.90 -8.50
CA GLU A 523 -4.64 -17.75 -7.33
C GLU A 523 -6.04 -18.40 -7.32
N TYR A 524 -7.07 -17.66 -7.73
CA TYR A 524 -8.43 -18.15 -7.85
C TYR A 524 -8.57 -19.33 -8.84
N VAL A 525 -7.69 -19.49 -9.82
CA VAL A 525 -7.67 -20.62 -10.78
C VAL A 525 -7.17 -21.90 -10.10
N GLU A 526 -6.28 -21.79 -9.11
CA GLU A 526 -5.73 -22.96 -8.42
C GLU A 526 -6.69 -23.58 -7.39
N TYR A 527 -7.74 -22.83 -6.97
CA TYR A 527 -8.67 -23.26 -5.92
C TYR A 527 -9.27 -24.65 -6.20
N ALA A 528 -9.84 -24.86 -7.37
CA ALA A 528 -10.54 -26.11 -7.69
C ALA A 528 -9.62 -27.33 -7.73
N LYS A 529 -8.34 -27.15 -8.06
CA LYS A 529 -7.33 -28.20 -8.05
C LYS A 529 -6.91 -28.57 -6.63
N LEU A 530 -6.73 -27.56 -5.78
CA LEU A 530 -6.25 -27.74 -4.41
C LEU A 530 -7.36 -28.23 -3.47
N PHE A 531 -8.58 -27.79 -3.71
CA PHE A 531 -9.76 -28.11 -2.91
C PHE A 531 -10.90 -28.72 -3.75
N PRO A 532 -10.71 -29.90 -4.36
CA PRO A 532 -11.72 -30.51 -5.25
C PRO A 532 -13.06 -30.80 -4.55
N ASN A 533 -13.08 -30.94 -3.23
CA ASN A 533 -14.26 -31.15 -2.39
C ASN A 533 -14.59 -29.93 -1.50
N ASP A 534 -14.10 -28.75 -1.87
CA ASP A 534 -14.20 -27.51 -1.09
C ASP A 534 -13.52 -27.58 0.29
N VAL A 535 -13.44 -26.43 0.97
CA VAL A 535 -12.82 -26.35 2.30
C VAL A 535 -13.72 -27.04 3.34
N ASN A 536 -13.12 -27.94 4.12
CA ASN A 536 -13.74 -28.61 5.25
C ASN A 536 -12.85 -28.46 6.50
N PHE A 537 -13.04 -27.37 7.20
CA PHE A 537 -12.20 -26.93 8.32
C PHE A 537 -12.74 -27.45 9.66
N THR A 538 -11.90 -27.95 10.55
CA THR A 538 -12.30 -28.42 11.88
C THR A 538 -11.59 -27.63 12.97
N ILE A 539 -12.34 -26.88 13.76
CA ILE A 539 -11.82 -26.10 14.88
C ILE A 539 -11.03 -26.98 15.85
N GLY A 540 -9.83 -26.55 16.18
CA GLY A 540 -8.90 -27.26 17.07
C GLY A 540 -8.14 -28.43 16.44
N LYS A 541 -8.32 -28.68 15.12
CA LYS A 541 -7.59 -29.70 14.37
C LYS A 541 -6.93 -29.14 13.12
N SER A 542 -7.68 -28.39 12.30
CA SER A 542 -7.18 -27.79 11.07
C SER A 542 -6.33 -26.56 11.37
N ASP A 543 -5.35 -26.29 10.50
CA ASP A 543 -4.50 -25.11 10.50
C ASP A 543 -4.89 -24.20 9.34
N PHE A 544 -5.36 -23.00 9.61
CA PHE A 544 -5.82 -22.09 8.56
C PHE A 544 -4.73 -21.71 7.55
N ARG A 545 -3.45 -21.79 7.92
CA ARG A 545 -2.33 -21.58 6.99
C ARG A 545 -2.17 -22.66 5.93
N LYS A 546 -2.90 -23.76 6.06
CA LYS A 546 -2.82 -24.94 5.18
C LYS A 546 -4.17 -25.41 4.68
N ASP A 547 -5.20 -25.32 5.53
CA ASP A 547 -6.51 -25.91 5.32
C ASP A 547 -7.59 -24.87 4.99
N TRP A 548 -7.18 -23.59 4.86
CA TRP A 548 -8.03 -22.48 4.45
C TRP A 548 -7.37 -21.73 3.31
N PHE A 549 -8.00 -21.73 2.13
CA PHE A 549 -7.46 -21.07 0.95
C PHE A 549 -7.62 -19.55 1.06
N ILE A 550 -6.75 -18.79 0.43
CA ILE A 550 -6.79 -17.32 0.45
C ILE A 550 -8.13 -16.76 -0.05
N TYR A 551 -8.73 -17.40 -1.06
CA TYR A 551 -9.99 -16.96 -1.66
C TYR A 551 -11.05 -18.05 -1.62
N GLN A 552 -12.23 -17.74 -1.10
CA GLN A 552 -13.42 -18.51 -1.40
C GLN A 552 -14.02 -17.99 -2.70
N VAL A 553 -13.88 -18.74 -3.78
CA VAL A 553 -14.36 -18.38 -5.13
C VAL A 553 -15.29 -19.46 -5.66
N PRO A 554 -16.13 -19.19 -6.68
CA PRO A 554 -16.87 -20.24 -7.36
C PRO A 554 -15.94 -21.35 -7.84
N HIS A 555 -16.31 -22.60 -7.59
CA HIS A 555 -15.48 -23.75 -7.89
C HIS A 555 -15.50 -24.02 -9.39
N ASP A 556 -14.35 -23.81 -10.06
CA ASP A 556 -14.21 -23.98 -11.51
C ASP A 556 -14.58 -25.41 -11.94
N GLU A 557 -15.39 -25.52 -12.97
CA GLU A 557 -15.78 -26.79 -13.55
C GLU A 557 -14.68 -27.38 -14.46
N ASP A 558 -13.80 -26.52 -14.98
CA ASP A 558 -12.60 -26.90 -15.71
C ASP A 558 -11.32 -26.40 -15.03
N PRO A 559 -10.80 -27.12 -14.03
CA PRO A 559 -9.61 -26.70 -13.30
C PRO A 559 -8.31 -26.70 -14.13
N HIS A 560 -8.40 -27.07 -15.42
CA HIS A 560 -7.29 -26.98 -16.36
C HIS A 560 -7.36 -25.68 -17.21
N ASP A 561 -8.45 -24.94 -17.15
CA ASP A 561 -8.58 -23.64 -17.79
C ASP A 561 -7.78 -22.56 -17.05
N MET A 562 -6.59 -22.29 -17.51
CA MET A 562 -5.72 -21.24 -16.96
C MET A 562 -6.04 -19.84 -17.49
N THR A 563 -7.19 -19.63 -18.13
CA THR A 563 -7.56 -18.32 -18.68
C THR A 563 -8.15 -17.37 -17.62
N GLY A 564 -8.62 -17.91 -16.49
CA GLY A 564 -9.32 -17.14 -15.45
C GLY A 564 -10.69 -16.61 -15.87
N LYS A 565 -11.22 -17.07 -17.02
CA LYS A 565 -12.55 -16.70 -17.55
C LYS A 565 -13.61 -17.72 -17.24
N GLY A 566 -13.27 -18.74 -16.45
CA GLY A 566 -14.14 -19.84 -16.09
C GLY A 566 -15.40 -19.40 -15.35
N GLN A 567 -16.41 -20.26 -15.48
CA GLN A 567 -17.60 -20.21 -14.65
C GLN A 567 -17.50 -21.36 -13.64
N GLY A 568 -17.87 -21.09 -12.41
CA GLY A 568 -17.82 -22.10 -11.36
C GLY A 568 -19.17 -22.34 -10.71
N ARG A 569 -19.33 -23.54 -10.15
CA ARG A 569 -20.47 -23.86 -9.28
C ARG A 569 -20.37 -23.09 -7.96
N ALA A 570 -21.48 -23.05 -7.23
CA ALA A 570 -21.51 -22.56 -5.86
C ALA A 570 -20.48 -23.30 -4.97
N THR A 571 -19.83 -22.58 -4.08
CA THR A 571 -18.74 -23.09 -3.24
C THR A 571 -19.12 -23.02 -1.76
N PRO A 572 -19.54 -24.15 -1.14
CA PRO A 572 -19.78 -24.22 0.29
C PRO A 572 -18.48 -24.52 1.05
N TRP A 573 -18.04 -23.63 1.93
CA TRP A 573 -16.99 -23.91 2.90
C TRP A 573 -17.57 -24.27 4.25
N THR A 574 -17.18 -25.41 4.81
CA THR A 574 -17.75 -25.96 6.04
C THR A 574 -16.75 -25.85 7.19
N VAL A 575 -17.20 -25.25 8.29
CA VAL A 575 -16.48 -25.17 9.57
C VAL A 575 -17.15 -26.14 10.55
N ASN A 576 -16.39 -27.15 10.98
CA ASN A 576 -16.83 -28.12 11.99
C ASN A 576 -16.37 -27.66 13.38
N PHE A 577 -17.26 -27.67 14.35
CA PHE A 577 -16.93 -27.33 15.73
C PHE A 577 -17.75 -28.14 16.74
N THR A 578 -17.34 -28.10 17.99
CA THR A 578 -18.01 -28.87 19.06
C THR A 578 -18.40 -27.97 20.21
N LEU A 579 -19.64 -28.05 20.66
CA LEU A 579 -20.10 -27.38 21.87
C LEU A 579 -20.23 -28.39 23.01
N ALA A 580 -19.72 -28.02 24.19
CA ALA A 580 -19.85 -28.87 25.38
C ALA A 580 -21.30 -29.01 25.88
N LYS A 581 -22.13 -28.00 25.62
CA LYS A 581 -23.55 -27.94 25.94
C LYS A 581 -24.31 -27.15 24.88
N ALA A 582 -25.58 -27.40 24.72
CA ALA A 582 -26.45 -26.60 23.88
C ALA A 582 -26.53 -25.16 24.39
N PRO A 583 -26.69 -24.16 23.51
CA PRO A 583 -27.04 -22.81 23.90
C PRO A 583 -28.31 -22.76 24.74
N ALA A 584 -28.43 -21.78 25.63
CA ALA A 584 -29.63 -21.56 26.41
C ALA A 584 -30.75 -20.94 25.53
N PRO A 585 -32.01 -21.13 25.89
CA PRO A 585 -33.12 -20.49 25.17
C PRO A 585 -32.98 -19.00 25.07
N GLY A 586 -33.14 -18.44 23.88
CA GLY A 586 -33.03 -17.02 23.60
C GLY A 586 -31.60 -16.50 23.39
N GLU A 587 -30.56 -17.30 23.59
CA GLU A 587 -29.20 -16.93 23.15
C GLU A 587 -29.15 -16.83 21.62
N ARG A 588 -28.24 -16.03 21.11
CA ARG A 588 -28.04 -15.79 19.68
C ARG A 588 -26.63 -16.17 19.27
N GLY A 589 -26.48 -16.78 18.10
CA GLY A 589 -25.21 -16.90 17.43
C GLY A 589 -24.93 -15.62 16.66
N VAL A 590 -23.74 -15.06 16.80
CA VAL A 590 -23.28 -13.91 16.00
C VAL A 590 -22.04 -14.34 15.24
N LEU A 591 -22.20 -14.53 13.94
CA LEU A 591 -21.08 -14.78 13.04
C LEU A 591 -20.55 -13.44 12.55
N ARG A 592 -19.30 -13.16 12.86
CA ARG A 592 -18.60 -11.95 12.44
C ARG A 592 -17.64 -12.32 11.30
N LEU A 593 -17.79 -11.67 10.17
CA LEU A 593 -16.97 -11.85 8.99
C LEU A 593 -16.19 -10.56 8.74
N ALA A 594 -14.88 -10.59 8.95
CA ALA A 594 -13.98 -9.56 8.48
C ALA A 594 -13.43 -9.98 7.11
N ILE A 595 -13.56 -9.09 6.15
CA ILE A 595 -13.31 -9.35 4.74
C ILE A 595 -12.28 -8.35 4.23
N SER A 596 -11.20 -8.83 3.64
CA SER A 596 -10.11 -8.02 3.07
C SER A 596 -10.22 -7.84 1.54
N GLY A 597 -11.04 -8.64 0.86
CA GLY A 597 -11.26 -8.54 -0.57
C GLY A 597 -12.61 -9.07 -1.00
N VAL A 598 -13.25 -8.40 -1.95
CA VAL A 598 -14.62 -8.70 -2.41
C VAL A 598 -14.69 -8.77 -3.93
N GLY A 599 -15.29 -9.84 -4.44
CA GLY A 599 -15.69 -10.00 -5.83
C GLY A 599 -17.15 -10.49 -5.96
N THR A 600 -17.75 -10.98 -4.85
CA THR A 600 -19.13 -11.52 -4.83
C THR A 600 -20.11 -10.54 -4.18
N PRO A 601 -21.36 -10.49 -4.61
CA PRO A 601 -22.35 -9.62 -3.97
C PRO A 601 -22.94 -10.18 -2.67
N THR A 602 -22.84 -11.51 -2.42
CA THR A 602 -23.51 -12.16 -1.29
C THR A 602 -22.73 -13.38 -0.77
N ILE A 603 -22.95 -13.72 0.52
CA ILE A 603 -22.45 -14.95 1.15
C ILE A 603 -23.63 -15.58 1.90
N GLY A 604 -24.05 -16.77 1.50
CA GLY A 604 -25.06 -17.55 2.23
C GLY A 604 -24.47 -18.18 3.49
N VAL A 605 -25.22 -18.20 4.60
CA VAL A 605 -24.80 -18.77 5.88
C VAL A 605 -25.79 -19.83 6.34
N GLN A 606 -25.29 -21.01 6.67
CA GLN A 606 -26.10 -22.10 7.24
C GLN A 606 -25.47 -22.63 8.53
N VAL A 607 -26.29 -23.06 9.47
CA VAL A 607 -25.88 -23.77 10.70
C VAL A 607 -26.58 -25.09 10.74
N ASN A 608 -25.84 -26.21 10.79
CA ASN A 608 -26.36 -27.56 10.77
C ASN A 608 -27.35 -27.82 9.61
N GLY A 609 -27.10 -27.23 8.45
CA GLY A 609 -27.92 -27.31 7.24
C GLY A 609 -29.18 -26.44 7.25
N SER A 610 -29.45 -25.71 8.33
CA SER A 610 -30.55 -24.74 8.40
C SER A 610 -30.07 -23.36 8.01
N ASP A 611 -30.88 -22.58 7.30
CA ASP A 611 -30.57 -21.20 6.95
C ASP A 611 -30.38 -20.35 8.22
N ALA A 612 -29.26 -19.64 8.27
CA ALA A 612 -28.91 -18.73 9.34
C ALA A 612 -28.83 -17.26 8.88
N GLY A 613 -28.97 -17.01 7.56
CA GLY A 613 -28.98 -15.69 6.97
C GLY A 613 -28.07 -15.56 5.76
N THR A 614 -28.03 -14.35 5.21
CA THR A 614 -27.22 -14.02 4.03
C THR A 614 -26.55 -12.65 4.24
N VAL A 615 -25.24 -12.61 4.04
CA VAL A 615 -24.53 -11.34 3.91
C VAL A 615 -24.84 -10.71 2.56
N THR A 616 -25.21 -9.45 2.56
CA THR A 616 -25.56 -8.68 1.36
C THR A 616 -24.86 -7.32 1.36
N GLY A 617 -24.98 -6.58 0.26
CA GLY A 617 -24.38 -5.23 0.12
C GLY A 617 -22.87 -5.27 0.05
N LEU A 618 -22.31 -6.34 -0.46
CA LEU A 618 -20.89 -6.42 -0.80
C LEU A 618 -20.68 -5.81 -2.19
N VAL A 619 -19.71 -4.88 -2.28
CA VAL A 619 -19.35 -4.24 -3.54
C VAL A 619 -17.99 -4.77 -3.98
N SER A 620 -17.90 -5.25 -5.22
CA SER A 620 -16.63 -5.74 -5.77
C SER A 620 -15.57 -4.63 -5.76
N ASN A 621 -14.42 -4.96 -5.21
CA ASN A 621 -13.26 -4.08 -5.13
C ASN A 621 -12.07 -4.56 -5.99
N ALA A 622 -12.32 -5.55 -6.83
CA ALA A 622 -11.35 -6.14 -7.74
C ALA A 622 -10.08 -6.74 -7.09
N THR A 623 -10.05 -6.89 -5.77
CA THR A 623 -8.92 -7.46 -5.03
C THR A 623 -8.64 -8.90 -5.47
N ILE A 624 -9.68 -9.75 -5.51
CA ILE A 624 -9.56 -11.17 -5.95
C ILE A 624 -9.03 -11.26 -7.38
N TYR A 625 -9.58 -10.45 -8.27
CA TYR A 625 -9.20 -10.44 -9.69
C TYR A 625 -7.74 -10.04 -9.92
N ARG A 626 -7.12 -9.34 -8.97
CA ARG A 626 -5.74 -8.86 -9.02
C ARG A 626 -4.80 -9.56 -8.05
N ASP A 627 -5.20 -10.72 -7.56
CA ASP A 627 -4.41 -11.52 -6.60
C ASP A 627 -3.96 -10.72 -5.35
N GLY A 628 -4.81 -9.78 -4.91
CA GLY A 628 -4.55 -8.94 -3.76
C GLY A 628 -4.89 -9.63 -2.45
N VAL A 629 -4.05 -9.43 -1.44
CA VAL A 629 -4.26 -9.94 -0.08
C VAL A 629 -5.02 -8.95 0.81
N GLU A 630 -5.06 -7.69 0.40
CA GLU A 630 -5.73 -6.60 1.10
C GLU A 630 -6.39 -5.61 0.12
N GLY A 631 -7.46 -4.99 0.56
CA GLY A 631 -8.24 -3.96 -0.13
C GLY A 631 -9.05 -3.18 0.88
N SER A 632 -10.20 -2.64 0.49
CA SER A 632 -11.13 -2.04 1.47
C SER A 632 -11.64 -3.12 2.43
N TRP A 633 -11.27 -2.98 3.70
CA TRP A 633 -11.68 -3.92 4.73
C TRP A 633 -13.11 -3.66 5.19
N ILE A 634 -13.90 -4.72 5.27
CA ILE A 634 -15.33 -4.67 5.60
C ILE A 634 -15.61 -5.66 6.72
N GLU A 635 -16.40 -5.27 7.72
CA GLU A 635 -16.96 -6.18 8.72
C GLU A 635 -18.46 -6.35 8.49
N LYS A 636 -18.93 -7.61 8.49
CA LYS A 636 -20.34 -7.99 8.36
C LYS A 636 -20.68 -8.98 9.45
N ASP A 637 -21.80 -8.75 10.11
CA ASP A 637 -22.33 -9.63 11.13
C ASP A 637 -23.58 -10.36 10.65
N VAL A 638 -23.68 -11.65 10.96
CA VAL A 638 -24.88 -12.46 10.75
C VAL A 638 -25.37 -12.95 12.10
N ASP A 639 -26.55 -12.49 12.48
CA ASP A 639 -27.23 -12.78 13.74
C ASP A 639 -28.27 -13.88 13.52
N PHE A 640 -28.20 -14.98 14.27
CA PHE A 640 -29.09 -16.10 14.12
C PHE A 640 -29.52 -16.69 15.46
N ASP A 641 -30.67 -17.40 15.49
CA ASP A 641 -31.13 -18.10 16.68
C ASP A 641 -30.15 -19.23 17.06
N ALA A 642 -29.55 -19.11 18.26
CA ALA A 642 -28.58 -20.10 18.72
C ALA A 642 -29.19 -21.52 18.89
N SER A 643 -30.51 -21.69 18.87
CA SER A 643 -31.17 -23.01 18.86
C SER A 643 -30.85 -23.84 17.63
N LEU A 644 -30.31 -23.23 16.56
CA LEU A 644 -29.75 -23.95 15.41
C LEU A 644 -28.52 -24.79 15.78
N MET A 645 -27.85 -24.45 16.91
CA MET A 645 -26.69 -25.17 17.45
C MET A 645 -27.14 -26.14 18.57
N HIS A 646 -26.41 -27.22 18.76
CA HIS A 646 -26.72 -28.22 19.80
C HIS A 646 -25.42 -28.68 20.51
N ALA A 647 -25.59 -29.40 21.61
CA ALA A 647 -24.45 -30.04 22.29
C ALA A 647 -23.82 -31.10 21.35
N GLY A 648 -22.51 -31.21 21.37
CA GLY A 648 -21.77 -32.08 20.49
C GLY A 648 -21.34 -31.39 19.19
N LYS A 649 -21.29 -32.12 18.08
CA LYS A 649 -20.79 -31.66 16.79
C LYS A 649 -21.77 -30.72 16.10
N ASN A 650 -21.26 -29.61 15.59
CA ASN A 650 -22.00 -28.63 14.78
C ASN A 650 -21.23 -28.31 13.51
N THR A 651 -21.93 -27.81 12.51
CA THR A 651 -21.37 -27.29 11.26
C THR A 651 -21.86 -25.87 11.03
N LEU A 652 -20.98 -25.02 10.50
CA LEU A 652 -21.31 -23.72 9.93
C LEU A 652 -20.84 -23.74 8.48
N THR A 653 -21.70 -23.36 7.54
CA THR A 653 -21.36 -23.36 6.11
C THR A 653 -21.51 -21.96 5.55
N LEU A 654 -20.44 -21.49 4.88
CA LEU A 654 -20.39 -20.25 4.12
C LEU A 654 -20.46 -20.60 2.64
N THR A 655 -21.38 -20.02 1.90
CA THR A 655 -21.59 -20.37 0.48
C THR A 655 -21.47 -19.15 -0.40
N ILE A 656 -20.51 -19.17 -1.32
CA ILE A 656 -20.42 -18.24 -2.44
C ILE A 656 -21.30 -18.77 -3.58
N PRO A 657 -22.13 -17.94 -4.22
CA PRO A 657 -22.99 -18.37 -5.32
C PRO A 657 -22.19 -18.78 -6.56
N ALA A 658 -22.79 -19.55 -7.45
CA ALA A 658 -22.23 -19.85 -8.76
C ALA A 658 -22.02 -18.58 -9.57
N GLY A 659 -20.98 -18.55 -10.39
CA GLY A 659 -20.64 -17.37 -11.22
C GLY A 659 -19.20 -17.40 -11.76
N PRO A 660 -18.72 -16.28 -12.25
CA PRO A 660 -17.31 -16.16 -12.64
C PRO A 660 -16.35 -16.54 -11.50
N ILE A 661 -15.28 -17.27 -11.82
CA ILE A 661 -14.33 -17.76 -10.80
C ILE A 661 -13.56 -16.64 -10.06
N THR A 662 -13.68 -15.41 -10.53
CA THR A 662 -13.16 -14.21 -9.84
C THR A 662 -14.15 -13.61 -8.83
N ASN A 663 -15.40 -14.12 -8.80
CA ASN A 663 -16.44 -13.65 -7.90
C ASN A 663 -16.33 -14.36 -6.55
N GLY A 664 -15.46 -13.88 -5.70
CA GLY A 664 -15.19 -14.50 -4.42
C GLY A 664 -15.08 -13.53 -3.26
N VAL A 665 -14.51 -14.03 -2.18
CA VAL A 665 -14.19 -13.25 -0.98
C VAL A 665 -12.84 -13.70 -0.41
N ALA A 666 -12.03 -12.74 0.03
CA ALA A 666 -10.86 -12.96 0.86
C ALA A 666 -11.23 -12.61 2.30
N TYR A 667 -11.16 -13.57 3.20
CA TYR A 667 -11.41 -13.33 4.62
C TYR A 667 -10.14 -12.82 5.31
N ASP A 668 -10.30 -11.89 6.24
CA ASP A 668 -9.33 -11.59 7.29
C ASP A 668 -9.66 -12.47 8.52
N VAL A 669 -10.95 -12.47 8.94
CA VAL A 669 -11.40 -13.24 10.10
C VAL A 669 -12.79 -13.83 9.87
N VAL A 670 -12.96 -15.05 10.32
CA VAL A 670 -14.27 -15.67 10.55
C VAL A 670 -14.38 -16.02 12.03
N ARG A 671 -15.29 -15.36 12.76
CA ARG A 671 -15.46 -15.53 14.21
C ARG A 671 -16.91 -15.81 14.56
N LEU A 672 -17.14 -16.83 15.40
CA LEU A 672 -18.46 -17.10 15.97
C LEU A 672 -18.47 -16.72 17.45
N GLU A 673 -19.47 -15.94 17.83
CA GLU A 673 -19.73 -15.56 19.22
C GLU A 673 -21.11 -16.06 19.67
N LEU A 674 -21.27 -16.36 20.95
CA LEU A 674 -22.55 -16.70 21.57
C LEU A 674 -22.98 -15.52 22.46
N ALA A 675 -23.97 -14.80 21.98
CA ALA A 675 -24.51 -13.63 22.65
C ALA A 675 -25.64 -14.03 23.61
N PRO A 676 -25.76 -13.35 24.77
CA PRO A 676 -26.87 -13.59 25.68
C PRO A 676 -28.21 -13.25 25.04
N ALA A 677 -29.29 -13.81 25.58
CA ALA A 677 -30.64 -13.41 25.19
C ALA A 677 -30.81 -11.89 25.30
N GLN A 678 -31.42 -11.29 24.28
CA GLN A 678 -31.75 -9.87 24.36
C GLN A 678 -32.70 -9.67 25.54
N GLN A 679 -32.29 -8.86 26.51
CA GLN A 679 -33.23 -8.42 27.54
C GLN A 679 -34.31 -7.61 26.83
N ALA A 680 -35.56 -8.02 26.97
CA ALA A 680 -36.70 -7.24 26.47
C ALA A 680 -36.57 -5.84 27.11
N THR A 681 -36.39 -4.83 26.27
CA THR A 681 -36.46 -3.44 26.74
C THR A 681 -37.84 -3.26 27.39
N PRO A 682 -37.96 -2.89 28.65
CA PRO A 682 -39.27 -2.58 29.20
C PRO A 682 -39.92 -1.51 28.36
N LYS A 683 -41.17 -1.78 27.90
CA LYS A 683 -41.99 -0.82 27.13
C LYS A 683 -42.30 0.40 27.96
#